data_629118bd2070e5d4ebc483261d32c280
#
_entry.id   629118bd2070e5d4ebc483261d32c280
#
_cell.length_a   1.000
_cell.length_b   1.000
_cell.length_c   1.000
_cell.angle_alpha   90.00
_cell.angle_beta   90.00
_cell.angle_gamma   90.00
#
_symmetry.space_group_name_H-M   'P 1'
#
loop_
_entity.id
_entity.type
_entity.pdbx_description
1 polymer ?
#
loop_
_entity_poly.entity_id
_entity_poly.type
_entity_poly.pdbx_seq_one_letter_code
_entity_poly.pdbx_strand_id
1 'polypeptide(L)'
;MELSFKKIAAIVVLIFVGVFGYLWHTNYFVQKEATDYNRLRDLSRAYDATEEIKAAKAKLQQGVTPALVIKNGPIDKKKCALTFDGMADTATTDRILDLLAKHKAKGTFFAEGINVAADPKIVTAIVQGGQKVGNYTYVGLGNVEKLPVDKALEEICTAQKVLKITTDFTPKLFKGANTEYTPQLLKELKAAGIDYAVQSTNYLEARNITDQNAANIFVAGLKPGAIVSMRLGIPGEIKKEKGKTDERPAIDKQPGLDALPEPGRQGNAADALEKVLIALAAQKYELVYVEDFSSIATAAAPAKTAGLWYSLQEFVTNNLGMRMAYAAPKAQASKVGKVTQDTVNAVKEAAKDVVRDPKEVQAYKEGNLSSVSPENPTKPAAPVSNVGAKEEKMLYTVDRAVPFTFTGLEKPNAVRNVLQALRDTASTGTFFVTEQEIRRYGGLISEILADGNELGIAVRPRASEDYDKIKATIVETHNLLSNNYGVNSTLVKQFSGPVRDETKQAIEDLGYRLIGYTVNVVQTKHKSAKTSAEVMKDIFGPKVFSVGRGWVVQIRMDFYDNEQLAADMFRAIKKEKIDNIAYRSYYDMPESNPNNDSSYVVKPVGSILSDRATEWTYPVPDNAILPSMAMTPTLENSSEKEFMKETKKRYIGFKWVNEDDRMLGFSTVEADGMDKTGLIHTNDPVVFFTFDDWGTDVSINRLLYVLHKHNVRGNFFVLTHNVIHNPNLLRAIAMEGHDICAHSNAHKPLAVRKNGSSRQYPTQTPEEILADGKECYRRLLSITGDIDYDGEPVLTKYYRPPTLAISKVGLKALFNDGYEYIVAGYASTEDYSAPSLKTMLNRITDAIYYKGKVRKGAVLVMHMSDTSKFTALALDLVLTANEKRAYDDPARFTVGRLSDYLVPGYDQSQPFAYR
;
A
#
# COMPACT_ATOMS: atom_id res chain seq x y z
N MET A 1 17.45 -50.14 -35.61
CA MET A 1 18.51 -49.88 -34.59
C MET A 1 17.93 -50.39 -33.26
N GLU A 2 18.20 -51.68 -32.95
CA GLU A 2 17.71 -52.32 -31.73
C GLU A 2 18.52 -51.87 -30.54
N LEU A 3 17.87 -51.18 -29.61
CA LEU A 3 18.49 -50.87 -28.31
C LEU A 3 18.66 -52.18 -27.55
N SER A 4 19.93 -52.52 -27.24
CA SER A 4 20.29 -53.72 -26.47
C SER A 4 19.48 -53.76 -25.17
N PHE A 5 18.92 -54.91 -24.81
CA PHE A 5 18.14 -55.18 -23.60
C PHE A 5 18.79 -54.61 -22.33
N LYS A 6 20.09 -54.57 -22.24
CA LYS A 6 20.88 -53.96 -21.13
C LYS A 6 20.73 -52.44 -21.05
N LYS A 7 20.57 -51.74 -22.21
CA LYS A 7 20.34 -50.28 -22.21
C LYS A 7 18.91 -49.92 -21.82
N ILE A 8 17.92 -50.76 -22.26
CA ILE A 8 16.53 -50.60 -21.85
C ILE A 8 16.39 -50.84 -20.34
N ALA A 9 17.02 -51.87 -19.81
CA ALA A 9 17.03 -52.16 -18.37
C ALA A 9 17.68 -51.03 -17.56
N ALA A 10 18.76 -50.41 -18.02
CA ALA A 10 19.42 -49.29 -17.39
C ALA A 10 18.54 -48.02 -17.38
N ILE A 11 17.83 -47.74 -18.46
CA ILE A 11 16.87 -46.64 -18.55
C ILE A 11 15.69 -46.84 -17.61
N VAL A 12 15.13 -48.04 -17.54
CA VAL A 12 14.04 -48.39 -16.63
C VAL A 12 14.50 -48.25 -15.17
N VAL A 13 15.70 -48.67 -14.81
CA VAL A 13 16.28 -48.49 -13.46
C VAL A 13 16.45 -47.00 -13.12
N LEU A 14 16.96 -46.19 -14.09
CA LEU A 14 17.09 -44.75 -13.88
C LEU A 14 15.75 -44.04 -13.71
N ILE A 15 14.73 -44.44 -14.46
CA ILE A 15 13.36 -43.91 -14.28
C ILE A 15 12.81 -44.34 -12.93
N PHE A 16 13.03 -45.62 -12.50
CA PHE A 16 12.57 -46.09 -11.19
C PHE A 16 13.29 -45.37 -10.05
N VAL A 17 14.59 -45.15 -10.15
CA VAL A 17 15.34 -44.37 -9.13
C VAL A 17 14.90 -42.92 -9.11
N GLY A 18 14.62 -42.29 -10.27
CA GLY A 18 14.07 -40.93 -10.34
C GLY A 18 12.68 -40.82 -9.75
N VAL A 19 11.78 -41.72 -10.08
CA VAL A 19 10.41 -41.77 -9.55
C VAL A 19 10.42 -42.10 -8.05
N PHE A 20 11.24 -43.03 -7.60
CA PHE A 20 11.38 -43.40 -6.19
C PHE A 20 12.03 -42.29 -5.38
N GLY A 21 13.01 -41.60 -5.95
CA GLY A 21 13.64 -40.42 -5.35
C GLY A 21 12.64 -39.26 -5.24
N TYR A 22 11.83 -39.03 -6.28
CA TYR A 22 10.78 -38.03 -6.25
C TYR A 22 9.67 -38.35 -5.24
N LEU A 23 9.17 -39.59 -5.21
CA LEU A 23 8.17 -40.05 -4.24
C LEU A 23 8.71 -40.07 -2.81
N TRP A 24 9.99 -40.40 -2.62
CA TRP A 24 10.62 -40.34 -1.31
C TRP A 24 10.82 -38.89 -0.85
N HIS A 25 11.23 -37.99 -1.77
CA HIS A 25 11.40 -36.57 -1.49
C HIS A 25 10.04 -35.91 -1.13
N THR A 26 8.99 -36.14 -1.91
CA THR A 26 7.64 -35.62 -1.62
C THR A 26 7.07 -36.21 -0.32
N ASN A 27 7.26 -37.49 -0.07
CA ASN A 27 6.82 -38.11 1.16
C ASN A 27 7.62 -37.62 2.38
N TYR A 28 8.90 -37.32 2.22
CA TYR A 28 9.73 -36.73 3.27
C TYR A 28 9.26 -35.32 3.63
N PHE A 29 8.95 -34.48 2.65
CA PHE A 29 8.42 -33.15 2.91
C PHE A 29 7.02 -33.19 3.52
N VAL A 30 6.13 -34.05 3.03
CA VAL A 30 4.79 -34.26 3.62
C VAL A 30 4.89 -34.80 5.04
N GLN A 31 5.81 -35.72 5.33
CA GLN A 31 6.02 -36.21 6.71
C GLN A 31 6.66 -35.14 7.59
N LYS A 32 7.56 -34.31 7.06
CA LYS A 32 8.15 -33.20 7.79
C LYS A 32 7.10 -32.15 8.14
N GLU A 33 6.27 -31.73 7.18
CA GLU A 33 5.14 -30.84 7.43
C GLU A 33 4.14 -31.43 8.43
N ALA A 34 3.80 -32.72 8.29
CA ALA A 34 2.92 -33.41 9.23
C ALA A 34 3.54 -33.53 10.63
N THR A 35 4.87 -33.68 10.73
CA THR A 35 5.59 -33.74 12.01
C THR A 35 5.66 -32.37 12.66
N ASP A 36 5.94 -31.32 11.89
CA ASP A 36 5.93 -29.94 12.37
C ASP A 36 4.50 -29.49 12.75
N TYR A 37 3.50 -29.87 11.98
CA TYR A 37 2.10 -29.65 12.31
C TYR A 37 1.67 -30.40 13.59
N ASN A 38 2.04 -31.67 13.74
CA ASN A 38 1.74 -32.44 14.94
C ASN A 38 2.48 -31.90 16.16
N ARG A 39 3.72 -31.42 16.00
CA ARG A 39 4.50 -30.75 17.05
C ARG A 39 3.85 -29.45 17.47
N LEU A 40 3.39 -28.62 16.54
CA LEU A 40 2.64 -27.39 16.83
C LEU A 40 1.29 -27.70 17.49
N ARG A 41 0.58 -28.74 17.03
CA ARG A 41 -0.66 -29.20 17.63
C ARG A 41 -0.46 -29.75 19.05
N ASP A 42 0.61 -30.48 19.31
CA ASP A 42 0.92 -31.04 20.62
C ASP A 42 1.39 -29.95 21.58
N LEU A 43 2.10 -28.91 21.10
CA LEU A 43 2.39 -27.71 21.86
C LEU A 43 1.09 -26.93 22.18
N SER A 44 0.14 -26.85 21.25
CA SER A 44 -1.16 -26.22 21.49
C SER A 44 -2.01 -26.98 22.53
N ARG A 45 -1.90 -28.31 22.60
CA ARG A 45 -2.55 -29.14 23.64
C ARG A 45 -1.95 -28.96 25.04
N ALA A 46 -0.63 -28.71 25.11
CA ALA A 46 0.02 -28.39 26.38
C ALA A 46 -0.47 -27.07 26.98
N TYR A 47 -0.93 -26.16 26.12
CA TYR A 47 -1.42 -24.81 26.48
C TYR A 47 -2.94 -24.69 26.36
N ASP A 48 -3.70 -25.77 26.40
CA ASP A 48 -5.17 -25.75 26.32
C ASP A 48 -5.75 -24.91 27.46
N ALA A 49 -6.39 -23.79 27.09
CA ALA A 49 -6.99 -22.83 28.02
C ALA A 49 -8.52 -23.02 28.18
N THR A 50 -9.08 -24.14 27.75
CA THR A 50 -10.54 -24.37 27.74
C THR A 50 -11.17 -24.13 29.12
N GLU A 51 -10.56 -24.61 30.21
CA GLU A 51 -11.09 -24.41 31.56
C GLU A 51 -10.96 -22.95 32.02
N GLU A 52 -9.87 -22.26 31.67
CA GLU A 52 -9.68 -20.84 31.96
C GLU A 52 -10.71 -19.97 31.22
N ILE A 53 -10.99 -20.27 29.96
CA ILE A 53 -12.01 -19.59 29.12
C ILE A 53 -13.40 -19.81 29.71
N LYS A 54 -13.74 -21.05 30.11
CA LYS A 54 -15.00 -21.39 30.75
C LYS A 54 -15.18 -20.66 32.08
N ALA A 55 -14.13 -20.62 32.90
CA ALA A 55 -14.14 -19.89 34.17
C ALA A 55 -14.29 -18.36 33.95
N ALA A 56 -13.64 -17.79 32.94
CA ALA A 56 -13.79 -16.38 32.58
C ALA A 56 -15.21 -16.06 32.11
N LYS A 57 -15.83 -16.90 31.27
CA LYS A 57 -17.23 -16.76 30.84
C LYS A 57 -18.19 -16.79 32.03
N ALA A 58 -18.00 -17.73 32.96
CA ALA A 58 -18.82 -17.81 34.16
C ALA A 58 -18.72 -16.56 35.03
N LYS A 59 -17.52 -16.01 35.21
CA LYS A 59 -17.31 -14.71 35.92
C LYS A 59 -18.01 -13.55 35.21
N LEU A 60 -17.98 -13.50 33.88
CA LEU A 60 -18.69 -12.46 33.11
C LEU A 60 -20.20 -12.54 33.35
N GLN A 61 -20.78 -13.73 33.34
CA GLN A 61 -22.22 -13.96 33.61
C GLN A 61 -22.64 -13.57 35.03
N GLN A 62 -21.76 -13.78 36.02
CA GLN A 62 -21.99 -13.40 37.43
C GLN A 62 -21.83 -11.89 37.66
N GLY A 63 -21.28 -11.18 36.69
CA GLY A 63 -20.91 -9.78 36.82
C GLY A 63 -19.51 -9.58 37.45
N VAL A 64 -18.65 -8.88 36.75
CA VAL A 64 -17.28 -8.60 37.19
C VAL A 64 -16.99 -7.10 37.11
N THR A 65 -16.31 -6.57 38.13
CA THR A 65 -15.78 -5.19 38.08
C THR A 65 -14.75 -5.10 36.96
N PRO A 66 -14.85 -4.13 36.06
CA PRO A 66 -13.88 -4.00 34.95
C PRO A 66 -12.43 -3.82 35.43
N ALA A 67 -11.46 -4.26 34.62
CA ALA A 67 -10.06 -3.91 34.81
C ALA A 67 -9.87 -2.38 34.68
N LEU A 68 -8.84 -1.85 35.32
CA LEU A 68 -8.52 -0.42 35.27
C LEU A 68 -7.54 -0.12 34.12
N VAL A 69 -7.53 1.12 33.64
CA VAL A 69 -6.64 1.55 32.58
C VAL A 69 -5.52 2.41 33.14
N ILE A 70 -4.27 2.03 32.88
CA ILE A 70 -3.08 2.85 33.17
C ILE A 70 -2.73 3.63 31.91
N LYS A 71 -2.92 4.95 31.93
CA LYS A 71 -2.62 5.83 30.79
C LYS A 71 -1.35 6.66 30.98
N ASN A 72 -1.03 6.96 32.22
CA ASN A 72 0.15 7.74 32.61
C ASN A 72 0.51 7.49 34.06
N GLY A 73 1.68 7.89 34.46
CA GLY A 73 2.13 7.94 35.85
C GLY A 73 1.88 9.30 36.51
N PRO A 74 2.31 9.49 37.76
CA PRO A 74 2.24 10.75 38.49
C PRO A 74 2.99 11.86 37.77
N ILE A 75 2.31 13.00 37.56
CA ILE A 75 2.87 14.15 36.81
C ILE A 75 3.77 15.06 37.62
N ASP A 76 3.78 14.92 38.93
CA ASP A 76 4.59 15.66 39.87
C ASP A 76 6.02 15.10 40.04
N LYS A 77 6.28 13.92 39.49
CA LYS A 77 7.58 13.23 39.57
C LYS A 77 8.08 12.93 38.15
N LYS A 78 9.38 13.19 37.91
CA LYS A 78 10.03 12.83 36.65
C LYS A 78 10.24 11.32 36.52
N LYS A 79 9.12 10.55 36.47
CA LYS A 79 9.10 9.11 36.22
C LYS A 79 8.65 8.83 34.80
N CYS A 80 9.19 7.75 34.21
CA CYS A 80 8.82 7.25 32.92
C CYS A 80 8.78 5.72 32.96
N ALA A 81 7.81 5.10 32.31
CA ALA A 81 7.75 3.67 32.13
C ALA A 81 8.05 3.31 30.67
N LEU A 82 8.97 2.37 30.46
CA LEU A 82 9.26 1.78 29.15
C LEU A 82 8.44 0.51 28.97
N THR A 83 7.75 0.40 27.84
CA THR A 83 7.06 -0.83 27.44
C THR A 83 7.56 -1.32 26.10
N PHE A 84 7.69 -2.62 25.96
CA PHE A 84 8.13 -3.30 24.75
C PHE A 84 6.98 -4.16 24.25
N ASP A 85 6.49 -3.89 23.05
CA ASP A 85 5.28 -4.49 22.49
C ASP A 85 5.65 -5.56 21.45
N GLY A 86 5.28 -6.81 21.73
CA GLY A 86 5.70 -7.97 20.95
C GLY A 86 7.07 -8.52 21.36
N MET A 87 7.44 -9.66 20.78
CA MET A 87 8.72 -10.32 21.03
C MET A 87 9.70 -10.05 19.89
N ALA A 88 10.97 -9.80 20.23
CA ALA A 88 12.09 -9.80 19.32
C ALA A 88 12.77 -11.19 19.27
N ASP A 89 13.72 -11.38 18.36
CA ASP A 89 14.63 -12.54 18.39
C ASP A 89 15.52 -12.54 19.65
N THR A 90 16.13 -13.70 19.93
CA THR A 90 16.99 -13.86 21.10
C THR A 90 18.11 -12.84 21.14
N ALA A 91 18.84 -12.62 20.04
CA ALA A 91 20.00 -11.72 20.02
C ALA A 91 19.59 -10.26 20.29
N THR A 92 18.49 -9.81 19.72
CA THR A 92 17.95 -8.46 19.97
C THR A 92 17.44 -8.34 21.39
N THR A 93 16.76 -9.36 21.93
CA THR A 93 16.26 -9.36 23.31
C THR A 93 17.41 -9.31 24.31
N ASP A 94 18.43 -10.14 24.15
CA ASP A 94 19.61 -10.16 25.01
C ASP A 94 20.30 -8.79 25.03
N ARG A 95 20.49 -8.18 23.87
CA ARG A 95 21.04 -6.83 23.75
C ARG A 95 20.20 -5.77 24.45
N ILE A 96 18.87 -5.83 24.34
CA ILE A 96 17.95 -4.94 25.06
C ILE A 96 18.09 -5.14 26.59
N LEU A 97 18.16 -6.39 27.06
CA LEU A 97 18.33 -6.71 28.47
C LEU A 97 19.67 -6.19 29.00
N ASP A 98 20.75 -6.35 28.26
CA ASP A 98 22.07 -5.80 28.60
C ASP A 98 22.05 -4.27 28.74
N LEU A 99 21.36 -3.58 27.82
CA LEU A 99 21.19 -2.13 27.86
C LEU A 99 20.37 -1.69 29.09
N LEU A 100 19.26 -2.39 29.38
CA LEU A 100 18.45 -2.10 30.57
C LEU A 100 19.27 -2.33 31.85
N ALA A 101 20.04 -3.41 31.94
CA ALA A 101 20.95 -3.67 33.05
C ALA A 101 22.04 -2.60 33.18
N LYS A 102 22.73 -2.24 32.08
CA LYS A 102 23.79 -1.21 32.01
C LYS A 102 23.30 0.13 32.53
N HIS A 103 22.06 0.51 32.17
CA HIS A 103 21.46 1.80 32.59
C HIS A 103 20.58 1.68 33.84
N LYS A 104 20.58 0.52 34.52
CA LYS A 104 19.72 0.26 35.70
C LYS A 104 18.25 0.61 35.44
N ALA A 105 17.81 0.35 34.19
CA ALA A 105 16.51 0.71 33.68
C ALA A 105 15.53 -0.43 33.89
N LYS A 106 14.26 -0.09 34.17
CA LYS A 106 13.15 -1.02 34.29
C LYS A 106 12.30 -0.97 33.01
N GLY A 107 11.84 -2.14 32.56
CA GLY A 107 10.98 -2.29 31.38
C GLY A 107 9.87 -3.29 31.62
N THR A 108 8.77 -3.14 30.89
CA THR A 108 7.65 -4.09 30.88
C THR A 108 7.43 -4.61 29.46
N PHE A 109 7.57 -5.91 29.26
CA PHE A 109 7.46 -6.57 27.96
C PHE A 109 6.06 -7.17 27.80
N PHE A 110 5.34 -6.79 26.75
CA PHE A 110 4.05 -7.38 26.40
C PHE A 110 4.28 -8.42 25.32
N ALA A 111 4.16 -9.70 25.68
CA ALA A 111 4.54 -10.81 24.82
C ALA A 111 3.32 -11.55 24.24
N GLU A 112 3.40 -11.92 22.97
CA GLU A 112 2.42 -12.76 22.30
C GLU A 112 2.56 -14.21 22.76
N GLY A 113 1.45 -14.84 23.16
CA GLY A 113 1.45 -16.21 23.65
C GLY A 113 2.04 -17.22 22.66
N ILE A 114 1.80 -17.06 21.37
CA ILE A 114 2.33 -17.94 20.32
C ILE A 114 3.85 -17.89 20.22
N ASN A 115 4.44 -16.69 20.29
CA ASN A 115 5.89 -16.53 20.24
C ASN A 115 6.55 -17.05 21.53
N VAL A 116 5.90 -16.87 22.65
CA VAL A 116 6.34 -17.47 23.94
C VAL A 116 6.28 -19.00 23.89
N ALA A 117 5.24 -19.59 23.29
CA ALA A 117 5.12 -21.03 23.12
C ALA A 117 6.19 -21.59 22.17
N ALA A 118 6.53 -20.83 21.12
CA ALA A 118 7.54 -21.21 20.13
C ALA A 118 8.97 -21.13 20.70
N ASP A 119 9.30 -20.08 21.45
CA ASP A 119 10.59 -19.92 22.14
C ASP A 119 10.45 -19.39 23.58
N PRO A 120 10.15 -20.27 24.55
CA PRO A 120 9.97 -19.87 25.94
C PRO A 120 11.25 -19.33 26.61
N LYS A 121 12.42 -19.58 26.03
CA LYS A 121 13.71 -19.10 26.59
C LYS A 121 13.81 -17.58 26.59
N ILE A 122 13.24 -16.93 25.57
CA ILE A 122 13.27 -15.46 25.44
C ILE A 122 12.53 -14.82 26.63
N VAL A 123 11.31 -15.28 26.94
CA VAL A 123 10.54 -14.71 28.05
C VAL A 123 11.15 -15.08 29.40
N THR A 124 11.72 -16.28 29.53
CA THR A 124 12.47 -16.66 30.72
C THR A 124 13.68 -15.74 30.94
N ALA A 125 14.44 -15.40 29.90
CA ALA A 125 15.55 -14.46 29.98
C ALA A 125 15.08 -13.04 30.41
N ILE A 126 13.95 -12.56 29.88
CA ILE A 126 13.34 -11.29 30.28
C ILE A 126 13.06 -11.25 31.79
N VAL A 127 12.42 -12.31 32.31
CA VAL A 127 12.09 -12.41 33.74
C VAL A 127 13.36 -12.54 34.60
N GLN A 128 14.31 -13.39 34.19
CA GLN A 128 15.62 -13.53 34.87
C GLN A 128 16.46 -12.24 34.86
N GLY A 129 16.32 -11.45 33.80
CA GLY A 129 16.90 -10.11 33.71
C GLY A 129 16.18 -9.06 34.58
N GLY A 130 15.25 -9.48 35.45
CA GLY A 130 14.54 -8.60 36.38
C GLY A 130 13.48 -7.73 35.74
N GLN A 131 13.07 -8.01 34.48
CA GLN A 131 12.06 -7.24 33.80
C GLN A 131 10.64 -7.85 34.02
N LYS A 132 9.60 -7.04 33.78
CA LYS A 132 8.22 -7.48 33.91
C LYS A 132 7.64 -7.94 32.58
N VAL A 133 6.68 -8.89 32.62
CA VAL A 133 5.99 -9.43 31.45
C VAL A 133 4.49 -9.23 31.59
N GLY A 134 3.83 -8.78 30.53
CA GLY A 134 2.40 -8.63 30.39
C GLY A 134 1.86 -9.42 29.19
N ASN A 135 0.54 -9.55 29.12
CA ASN A 135 -0.18 -10.26 28.07
C ASN A 135 -0.38 -9.32 26.85
N TYR A 136 -0.04 -9.82 25.66
CA TYR A 136 -0.23 -9.14 24.38
C TYR A 136 -1.11 -9.93 23.42
N THR A 137 -2.14 -10.64 23.93
CA THR A 137 -2.95 -11.66 23.26
C THR A 137 -2.16 -12.92 22.82
N TYR A 138 -2.86 -13.93 22.31
CA TYR A 138 -2.18 -15.16 21.89
C TYR A 138 -1.35 -14.96 20.62
N VAL A 139 -1.93 -14.31 19.61
CA VAL A 139 -1.22 -14.05 18.32
C VAL A 139 -0.87 -12.58 18.09
N GLY A 140 -0.91 -11.72 19.09
CA GLY A 140 -0.60 -10.29 18.95
C GLY A 140 -1.67 -9.50 18.21
N LEU A 141 -2.94 -9.90 18.31
CA LEU A 141 -4.02 -9.26 17.59
C LEU A 141 -4.22 -7.78 17.97
N GLY A 142 -4.49 -6.97 16.96
CA GLY A 142 -4.98 -5.61 17.12
C GLY A 142 -6.50 -5.53 17.19
N ASN A 143 -7.03 -4.39 17.69
CA ASN A 143 -8.46 -4.11 17.75
C ASN A 143 -9.26 -5.23 18.50
N VAL A 144 -8.74 -5.69 19.61
CA VAL A 144 -9.31 -6.80 20.40
C VAL A 144 -10.75 -6.51 20.83
N GLU A 145 -11.11 -5.24 21.01
CA GLU A 145 -12.45 -4.76 21.33
C GLU A 145 -13.50 -5.05 20.25
N LYS A 146 -13.06 -5.36 19.02
CA LYS A 146 -13.94 -5.70 17.89
C LYS A 146 -14.21 -7.20 17.77
N LEU A 147 -13.51 -8.02 18.55
CA LEU A 147 -13.73 -9.46 18.56
C LEU A 147 -15.05 -9.82 19.27
N PRO A 148 -15.72 -10.90 18.83
CA PRO A 148 -16.72 -11.54 19.66
C PRO A 148 -16.13 -11.94 21.00
N VAL A 149 -16.92 -11.86 22.09
CA VAL A 149 -16.48 -12.13 23.47
C VAL A 149 -15.72 -13.47 23.58
N ASP A 150 -16.23 -14.50 22.91
CA ASP A 150 -15.63 -15.85 22.95
C ASP A 150 -14.23 -15.84 22.32
N LYS A 151 -14.03 -15.10 21.24
CA LYS A 151 -12.73 -14.99 20.58
C LYS A 151 -11.75 -14.10 21.35
N ALA A 152 -12.25 -13.01 21.94
CA ALA A 152 -11.42 -12.18 22.81
C ALA A 152 -10.93 -12.96 24.05
N LEU A 153 -11.81 -13.72 24.68
CA LEU A 153 -11.42 -14.59 25.81
C LEU A 153 -10.46 -15.70 25.39
N GLU A 154 -10.65 -16.30 24.22
CA GLU A 154 -9.73 -17.31 23.67
C GLU A 154 -8.31 -16.73 23.54
N GLU A 155 -8.17 -15.57 22.90
CA GLU A 155 -6.89 -14.88 22.72
C GLU A 155 -6.22 -14.50 24.05
N ILE A 156 -7.01 -13.95 24.97
CA ILE A 156 -6.50 -13.46 26.25
C ILE A 156 -6.15 -14.61 27.19
N CYS A 157 -7.04 -15.60 27.36
CA CYS A 157 -6.83 -16.70 28.29
C CYS A 157 -5.74 -17.67 27.83
N THR A 158 -5.64 -17.93 26.51
CA THR A 158 -4.57 -18.77 25.96
C THR A 158 -3.21 -18.13 26.19
N ALA A 159 -3.06 -16.83 25.92
CA ALA A 159 -1.83 -16.11 26.23
C ALA A 159 -1.50 -16.13 27.74
N GLN A 160 -2.49 -15.92 28.61
CA GLN A 160 -2.32 -16.03 30.08
C GLN A 160 -1.81 -17.40 30.50
N LYS A 161 -2.38 -18.47 29.93
CA LYS A 161 -1.98 -19.86 30.20
C LYS A 161 -0.53 -20.12 29.80
N VAL A 162 -0.17 -19.73 28.60
CA VAL A 162 1.21 -19.87 28.07
C VAL A 162 2.20 -19.11 28.96
N LEU A 163 1.93 -17.82 29.22
CA LEU A 163 2.79 -16.99 30.08
C LEU A 163 2.91 -17.57 31.49
N LYS A 164 1.82 -18.04 32.09
CA LYS A 164 1.85 -18.67 33.41
C LYS A 164 2.73 -19.91 33.45
N ILE A 165 2.61 -20.78 32.46
CA ILE A 165 3.41 -22.02 32.39
C ILE A 165 4.88 -21.72 32.19
N THR A 166 5.19 -20.68 31.38
CA THR A 166 6.57 -20.32 31.04
C THR A 166 7.29 -19.55 32.15
N THR A 167 6.58 -18.68 32.88
CA THR A 167 7.18 -17.74 33.84
C THR A 167 6.86 -18.04 35.30
N ASP A 168 6.04 -19.03 35.56
CA ASP A 168 5.55 -19.45 36.90
C ASP A 168 4.67 -18.39 37.59
N PHE A 169 4.28 -17.30 36.90
CA PHE A 169 3.33 -16.33 37.43
C PHE A 169 2.27 -15.94 36.41
N THR A 170 1.13 -15.46 36.87
CA THR A 170 0.03 -15.00 36.01
C THR A 170 0.16 -13.49 35.84
N PRO A 171 0.45 -12.97 34.60
CA PRO A 171 0.53 -11.54 34.35
C PRO A 171 -0.75 -10.80 34.74
N LYS A 172 -0.61 -9.62 35.31
CA LYS A 172 -1.72 -8.74 35.70
C LYS A 172 -1.94 -7.57 34.75
N LEU A 173 -1.04 -7.43 33.78
CA LEU A 173 -1.02 -6.36 32.81
C LEU A 173 -1.39 -6.90 31.44
N PHE A 174 -2.18 -6.12 30.70
CA PHE A 174 -2.55 -6.40 29.32
C PHE A 174 -2.28 -5.18 28.46
N LYS A 175 -1.83 -5.41 27.24
CA LYS A 175 -1.77 -4.40 26.21
C LYS A 175 -2.22 -5.03 24.89
N GLY A 176 -3.06 -4.35 24.12
CA GLY A 176 -3.47 -4.78 22.77
C GLY A 176 -2.99 -3.79 21.72
N ALA A 177 -2.55 -4.29 20.59
CA ALA A 177 -2.17 -3.46 19.47
C ALA A 177 -3.39 -2.69 18.94
N ASN A 178 -3.29 -1.38 18.79
CA ASN A 178 -4.37 -0.52 18.28
C ASN A 178 -5.75 -0.79 18.91
N THR A 179 -5.77 -1.17 20.19
CA THR A 179 -6.96 -1.64 20.91
C THR A 179 -7.57 -0.49 21.70
N GLU A 180 -8.89 -0.31 21.59
CA GLU A 180 -9.68 0.57 22.44
C GLU A 180 -10.17 -0.19 23.68
N TYR A 181 -9.88 0.34 24.88
CA TYR A 181 -10.28 -0.29 26.12
C TYR A 181 -11.73 0.04 26.47
N THR A 182 -12.67 -0.61 25.76
CA THR A 182 -14.10 -0.48 26.03
C THR A 182 -14.49 -1.07 27.39
N PRO A 183 -15.59 -0.65 28.02
CA PRO A 183 -16.08 -1.26 29.25
C PRO A 183 -16.30 -2.77 29.16
N GLN A 184 -16.69 -3.27 27.99
CA GLN A 184 -16.88 -4.69 27.72
C GLN A 184 -15.52 -5.43 27.73
N LEU A 185 -14.54 -4.98 26.96
CA LEU A 185 -13.21 -5.58 26.93
C LEU A 185 -12.55 -5.56 28.31
N LEU A 186 -12.71 -4.47 29.09
CA LEU A 186 -12.16 -4.38 30.45
C LEU A 186 -12.80 -5.39 31.40
N LYS A 187 -14.07 -5.76 31.22
CA LYS A 187 -14.70 -6.87 31.96
C LYS A 187 -14.11 -8.20 31.53
N GLU A 188 -13.89 -8.42 30.25
CA GLU A 188 -13.27 -9.64 29.71
C GLU A 188 -11.85 -9.82 30.25
N LEU A 189 -11.04 -8.77 30.25
CA LEU A 189 -9.70 -8.76 30.84
C LEU A 189 -9.74 -9.14 32.31
N LYS A 190 -10.64 -8.54 33.08
CA LYS A 190 -10.76 -8.85 34.52
C LYS A 190 -11.24 -10.28 34.76
N ALA A 191 -12.18 -10.76 33.96
CA ALA A 191 -12.63 -12.14 34.01
C ALA A 191 -11.50 -13.15 33.72
N ALA A 192 -10.59 -12.81 32.80
CA ALA A 192 -9.39 -13.60 32.51
C ALA A 192 -8.25 -13.42 33.54
N GLY A 193 -8.46 -12.67 34.63
CA GLY A 193 -7.50 -12.50 35.73
C GLY A 193 -6.50 -11.34 35.53
N ILE A 194 -6.75 -10.43 34.57
CA ILE A 194 -5.96 -9.23 34.31
C ILE A 194 -6.57 -8.06 35.07
N ASP A 195 -5.74 -7.33 35.79
CA ASP A 195 -6.17 -6.23 36.64
C ASP A 195 -6.06 -4.88 35.94
N TYR A 196 -5.09 -4.73 35.01
CA TYR A 196 -4.80 -3.46 34.37
C TYR A 196 -4.59 -3.61 32.85
N ALA A 197 -5.24 -2.74 32.09
CA ALA A 197 -4.95 -2.49 30.69
C ALA A 197 -3.99 -1.29 30.57
N VAL A 198 -3.01 -1.36 29.69
CA VAL A 198 -1.97 -0.33 29.54
C VAL A 198 -2.16 0.40 28.23
N GLN A 199 -2.31 1.72 28.30
CA GLN A 199 -2.41 2.60 27.15
C GLN A 199 -1.17 3.49 27.09
N SER A 200 -0.33 3.31 26.06
CA SER A 200 0.85 4.16 25.87
C SER A 200 0.47 5.53 25.34
N THR A 201 1.19 6.54 25.79
CA THR A 201 1.02 7.94 25.39
C THR A 201 2.08 8.38 24.40
N ASN A 202 3.21 7.66 24.33
CA ASN A 202 4.33 7.98 23.46
C ASN A 202 4.85 6.70 22.81
N TYR A 203 5.12 6.75 21.50
CA TYR A 203 5.64 5.62 20.74
C TYR A 203 7.06 5.91 20.28
N LEU A 204 7.97 5.02 20.66
CA LEU A 204 9.36 5.05 20.26
C LEU A 204 9.53 4.20 18.99
N GLU A 205 9.63 4.84 17.87
CA GLU A 205 9.94 4.19 16.60
C GLU A 205 11.45 4.16 16.41
N ALA A 206 12.05 2.98 16.40
CA ALA A 206 13.52 2.82 16.34
C ALA A 206 14.14 3.56 15.14
N ARG A 207 13.45 3.53 14.00
CA ARG A 207 13.88 4.21 12.75
C ARG A 207 13.97 5.73 12.86
N ASN A 208 13.26 6.34 13.81
CA ASN A 208 13.25 7.79 14.01
C ASN A 208 14.38 8.26 14.96
N ILE A 209 15.06 7.33 15.62
CA ILE A 209 16.16 7.62 16.53
C ILE A 209 17.50 7.32 15.83
N THR A 210 17.78 8.08 14.81
CA THR A 210 18.98 7.91 13.97
C THR A 210 20.28 8.24 14.73
N ASP A 211 20.25 9.24 15.59
CA ASP A 211 21.39 9.73 16.33
C ASP A 211 21.02 10.18 17.78
N GLN A 212 21.99 10.62 18.55
CA GLN A 212 21.78 11.09 19.92
C GLN A 212 20.92 12.35 19.97
N ASN A 213 20.98 13.21 18.97
CA ASN A 213 20.19 14.44 18.93
C ASN A 213 18.70 14.12 18.74
N ALA A 214 18.36 13.18 17.87
CA ALA A 214 17.00 12.69 17.69
C ALA A 214 16.43 12.09 18.99
N ALA A 215 17.24 11.32 19.73
CA ALA A 215 16.87 10.81 21.05
C ALA A 215 16.65 11.93 22.08
N ASN A 216 17.50 12.94 22.08
CA ASN A 216 17.38 14.10 22.98
C ASN A 216 16.08 14.89 22.71
N ILE A 217 15.75 15.11 21.43
CA ILE A 217 14.50 15.75 20.99
C ILE A 217 13.29 14.94 21.43
N PHE A 218 13.30 13.62 21.18
CA PHE A 218 12.22 12.72 21.59
C PHE A 218 11.98 12.80 23.10
N VAL A 219 13.04 12.70 23.92
CA VAL A 219 12.94 12.72 25.37
C VAL A 219 12.55 14.11 25.92
N ALA A 220 12.98 15.19 25.26
CA ALA A 220 12.56 16.55 25.62
C ALA A 220 11.05 16.77 25.45
N GLY A 221 10.40 16.04 24.53
CA GLY A 221 8.95 16.06 24.34
C GLY A 221 8.15 15.24 25.36
N LEU A 222 8.80 14.41 26.19
CA LEU A 222 8.12 13.58 27.16
C LEU A 222 7.64 14.39 28.36
N LYS A 223 6.45 14.07 28.86
CA LYS A 223 5.92 14.61 30.11
C LYS A 223 6.27 13.67 31.29
N PRO A 224 6.42 14.17 32.50
CA PRO A 224 6.49 13.31 33.67
C PRO A 224 5.31 12.33 33.73
N GLY A 225 5.58 11.10 34.09
CA GLY A 225 4.59 10.03 34.06
C GLY A 225 4.31 9.39 32.68
N ALA A 226 5.11 9.73 31.66
CA ALA A 226 4.94 9.16 30.32
C ALA A 226 5.11 7.63 30.30
N ILE A 227 4.27 6.95 29.52
CA ILE A 227 4.46 5.55 29.15
C ILE A 227 4.95 5.52 27.70
N VAL A 228 6.21 5.14 27.53
CA VAL A 228 6.88 5.07 26.23
C VAL A 228 6.84 3.63 25.73
N SER A 229 6.24 3.41 24.58
CA SER A 229 6.11 2.10 23.96
C SER A 229 7.09 1.95 22.81
N MET A 230 7.84 0.85 22.80
CA MET A 230 8.68 0.43 21.71
C MET A 230 8.14 -0.88 21.13
N ARG A 231 7.81 -0.89 19.84
CA ARG A 231 7.33 -2.09 19.17
C ARG A 231 8.52 -2.98 18.78
N LEU A 232 8.47 -4.25 19.20
CA LEU A 232 9.46 -5.27 18.88
C LEU A 232 8.92 -6.30 17.86
N GLY A 233 7.60 -6.56 17.86
CA GLY A 233 6.92 -7.47 16.94
C GLY A 233 5.93 -6.76 16.02
N ILE A 234 5.46 -7.45 14.98
CA ILE A 234 4.39 -6.98 14.09
C ILE A 234 3.05 -7.55 14.62
N PRO A 235 2.04 -6.72 14.90
CA PRO A 235 0.74 -7.22 15.34
C PRO A 235 0.11 -8.14 14.29
N GLY A 236 -0.50 -9.24 14.73
CA GLY A 236 -1.33 -10.09 13.87
C GLY A 236 -2.58 -9.34 13.39
N GLU A 237 -2.96 -9.52 12.13
CA GLU A 237 -4.20 -9.00 11.56
C GLU A 237 -5.30 -10.07 11.58
N ILE A 238 -6.55 -9.66 11.90
CA ILE A 238 -7.71 -10.52 11.78
C ILE A 238 -8.15 -10.51 10.31
N LYS A 239 -7.87 -11.59 9.57
CA LYS A 239 -8.52 -11.81 8.26
C LYS A 239 -9.89 -12.41 8.49
N LYS A 240 -10.96 -11.71 8.11
CA LYS A 240 -12.30 -12.26 8.06
C LYS A 240 -12.38 -13.24 6.89
N GLU A 241 -12.40 -14.54 7.16
CA GLU A 241 -12.85 -15.51 6.18
C GLU A 241 -14.39 -15.47 6.12
N LYS A 242 -14.92 -15.09 4.96
CA LYS A 242 -16.34 -15.20 4.65
C LYS A 242 -16.67 -16.67 4.33
N GLY A 243 -17.59 -17.25 5.05
CA GLY A 243 -18.43 -18.34 4.54
C GLY A 243 -17.99 -19.77 4.78
N LYS A 244 -17.12 -20.08 5.75
CA LYS A 244 -16.99 -21.46 6.27
C LYS A 244 -17.21 -21.49 7.78
N THR A 245 -18.30 -22.10 8.18
CA THR A 245 -18.52 -22.59 9.55
C THR A 245 -17.59 -23.78 9.79
N ASP A 246 -16.30 -23.54 9.88
CA ASP A 246 -15.36 -24.51 10.42
C ASP A 246 -14.77 -23.90 11.69
N GLU A 247 -15.02 -24.54 12.79
CA GLU A 247 -14.75 -24.08 14.17
C GLU A 247 -13.27 -24.07 14.55
N ARG A 248 -12.37 -24.03 13.57
CA ARG A 248 -10.93 -23.93 13.82
C ARG A 248 -10.36 -22.65 13.25
N PRO A 249 -9.66 -21.84 14.09
CA PRO A 249 -8.80 -20.81 13.54
C PRO A 249 -7.80 -21.51 12.61
N ALA A 250 -7.65 -21.02 11.38
CA ALA A 250 -6.68 -21.55 10.44
C ALA A 250 -5.27 -21.34 10.99
N ILE A 251 -4.75 -22.36 11.67
CA ILE A 251 -3.37 -22.41 12.17
C ILE A 251 -2.37 -22.35 11.01
N ASP A 252 -2.82 -22.69 9.79
CA ASP A 252 -2.00 -22.77 8.58
C ASP A 252 -1.63 -21.41 7.94
N LYS A 253 -2.17 -20.30 8.44
CA LYS A 253 -1.83 -18.94 7.96
C LYS A 253 -1.63 -17.97 9.12
N GLN A 254 -0.89 -18.40 10.13
CA GLN A 254 -0.57 -17.52 11.25
C GLN A 254 0.64 -16.65 10.91
N PRO A 255 0.52 -15.30 11.05
CA PRO A 255 1.64 -14.38 10.90
C PRO A 255 2.73 -14.54 11.96
N GLY A 256 2.60 -15.51 12.88
CA GLY A 256 3.44 -15.62 14.06
C GLY A 256 4.81 -16.27 13.84
N LEU A 257 4.93 -17.22 12.92
CA LEU A 257 6.22 -17.91 12.69
C LEU A 257 7.00 -17.35 11.52
N ASP A 258 6.29 -16.78 10.51
CA ASP A 258 6.90 -16.11 9.36
C ASP A 258 7.07 -14.60 9.56
N ALA A 259 6.51 -14.04 10.63
CA ALA A 259 6.55 -12.61 10.94
C ALA A 259 7.52 -12.25 12.08
N LEU A 260 8.50 -13.10 12.38
CA LEU A 260 9.68 -12.61 13.08
C LEU A 260 10.32 -11.56 12.16
N PRO A 261 10.47 -10.30 12.59
CA PRO A 261 11.07 -9.28 11.76
C PRO A 261 12.43 -9.77 11.30
N GLU A 262 12.76 -9.55 10.05
CA GLU A 262 14.07 -9.90 9.51
C GLU A 262 15.19 -9.37 10.44
N PRO A 263 16.27 -10.11 10.70
CA PRO A 263 17.31 -9.74 11.67
C PRO A 263 17.84 -8.30 11.53
N GLY A 264 17.82 -7.73 10.33
CA GLY A 264 18.26 -6.36 10.07
C GLY A 264 17.32 -5.25 10.57
N ARG A 265 16.02 -5.53 10.78
CA ARG A 265 15.07 -4.52 11.30
C ARG A 265 15.08 -4.42 12.83
N GLN A 266 15.44 -5.49 13.50
CA GLN A 266 15.49 -5.54 14.97
C GLN A 266 16.80 -4.99 15.54
N GLY A 267 17.90 -5.08 14.82
CA GLY A 267 19.19 -4.51 15.23
C GLY A 267 19.11 -3.00 15.55
N ASN A 268 18.26 -2.28 14.81
CA ASN A 268 18.04 -0.85 15.06
C ASN A 268 17.26 -0.55 16.36
N ALA A 269 16.49 -1.51 16.90
CA ALA A 269 15.73 -1.31 18.11
C ALA A 269 16.62 -1.13 19.34
N ALA A 270 17.63 -1.96 19.52
CA ALA A 270 18.58 -1.85 20.61
C ALA A 270 19.42 -0.57 20.51
N ASP A 271 19.88 -0.19 19.31
CA ASP A 271 20.64 1.05 19.09
C ASP A 271 19.82 2.31 19.41
N ALA A 272 18.55 2.32 19.01
CA ALA A 272 17.64 3.42 19.34
C ALA A 272 17.36 3.50 20.84
N LEU A 273 17.16 2.33 21.49
CA LEU A 273 16.96 2.26 22.92
C LEU A 273 18.15 2.79 23.70
N GLU A 274 19.39 2.45 23.32
CA GLU A 274 20.59 2.95 24.00
C GLU A 274 20.64 4.47 24.00
N LYS A 275 20.42 5.10 22.83
CA LYS A 275 20.41 6.57 22.71
C LYS A 275 19.30 7.21 23.55
N VAL A 276 18.13 6.61 23.60
CA VAL A 276 17.01 7.10 24.41
C VAL A 276 17.27 6.92 25.89
N LEU A 277 17.88 5.82 26.34
CA LEU A 277 18.29 5.63 27.73
C LEU A 277 19.30 6.68 28.18
N ILE A 278 20.29 7.02 27.34
CA ILE A 278 21.25 8.10 27.60
C ILE A 278 20.51 9.44 27.74
N ALA A 279 19.57 9.75 26.84
CA ALA A 279 18.82 11.01 26.91
C ALA A 279 17.90 11.09 28.14
N LEU A 280 17.22 9.97 28.51
CA LEU A 280 16.40 9.89 29.72
C LEU A 280 17.23 10.11 30.98
N ALA A 281 18.41 9.50 31.07
CA ALA A 281 19.34 9.71 32.18
C ALA A 281 19.83 11.18 32.27
N ALA A 282 20.19 11.78 31.14
CA ALA A 282 20.62 13.18 31.05
C ALA A 282 19.51 14.15 31.53
N GLN A 283 18.27 13.85 31.27
CA GLN A 283 17.12 14.63 31.74
C GLN A 283 16.60 14.21 33.12
N LYS A 284 17.30 13.31 33.80
CA LYS A 284 17.01 12.84 35.17
C LYS A 284 15.62 12.19 35.30
N TYR A 285 15.20 11.39 34.33
CA TYR A 285 14.03 10.54 34.46
C TYR A 285 14.36 9.30 35.30
N GLU A 286 13.49 8.97 36.25
CA GLU A 286 13.51 7.69 36.95
C GLU A 286 12.68 6.66 36.11
N LEU A 287 13.33 5.57 35.69
CA LEU A 287 12.67 4.51 34.94
C LEU A 287 12.05 3.50 35.88
N VAL A 288 10.73 3.32 35.78
CA VAL A 288 9.93 2.45 36.65
C VAL A 288 9.16 1.44 35.82
N TYR A 289 8.64 0.37 36.42
CA TYR A 289 7.71 -0.51 35.75
C TYR A 289 6.38 0.21 35.50
N VAL A 290 5.66 -0.13 34.43
CA VAL A 290 4.33 0.45 34.18
C VAL A 290 3.34 0.08 35.31
N GLU A 291 3.54 -1.05 35.98
CA GLU A 291 2.75 -1.49 37.12
C GLU A 291 2.87 -0.53 38.33
N ASP A 292 4.00 0.16 38.47
CA ASP A 292 4.22 1.17 39.54
C ASP A 292 3.27 2.37 39.39
N PHE A 293 2.59 2.49 38.24
CA PHE A 293 1.56 3.52 37.98
C PHE A 293 0.13 3.04 38.30
N SER A 294 -0.04 1.83 38.81
CA SER A 294 -1.36 1.28 39.12
C SER A 294 -2.17 2.10 40.13
N SER A 295 -1.53 2.82 41.04
CA SER A 295 -2.19 3.67 42.02
C SER A 295 -3.03 4.82 41.45
N ILE A 296 -2.81 5.18 40.17
CA ILE A 296 -3.57 6.22 39.46
C ILE A 296 -4.36 5.68 38.28
N ALA A 297 -4.48 4.35 38.20
CA ALA A 297 -5.30 3.72 37.16
C ALA A 297 -6.77 4.10 37.33
N THR A 298 -7.46 4.35 36.23
CA THR A 298 -8.86 4.80 36.23
C THR A 298 -9.78 3.77 35.60
N ALA A 299 -11.05 3.75 36.02
CA ALA A 299 -12.08 3.06 35.27
C ALA A 299 -12.27 3.69 33.88
N ALA A 300 -12.68 2.89 32.91
CA ALA A 300 -13.12 3.47 31.62
C ALA A 300 -14.21 4.49 31.89
N ALA A 301 -14.10 5.67 31.31
CA ALA A 301 -15.20 6.61 31.34
C ALA A 301 -16.41 5.92 30.71
N PRO A 302 -17.64 6.04 31.31
CA PRO A 302 -18.83 5.56 30.65
C PRO A 302 -18.87 6.20 29.27
N ALA A 303 -19.26 5.42 28.24
CA ALA A 303 -19.37 5.89 26.88
C ALA A 303 -20.33 7.09 26.85
N LYS A 304 -19.82 8.28 27.09
CA LYS A 304 -20.48 9.51 26.76
C LYS A 304 -20.30 9.66 25.26
N THR A 305 -21.37 9.89 24.56
CA THR A 305 -21.45 10.49 23.24
C THR A 305 -20.54 11.75 23.23
N ALA A 306 -19.23 11.54 23.17
CA ALA A 306 -18.25 12.59 23.03
C ALA A 306 -18.19 12.88 21.53
N GLY A 307 -18.87 13.95 21.15
CA GLY A 307 -18.79 14.45 19.79
C GLY A 307 -17.34 14.65 19.35
N LEU A 308 -17.14 14.68 18.06
CA LEU A 308 -15.90 14.88 17.29
C LEU A 308 -14.91 15.89 17.92
N TRP A 309 -15.36 16.76 18.78
CA TRP A 309 -14.61 17.79 19.50
C TRP A 309 -13.63 17.24 20.55
N TYR A 310 -14.00 16.20 21.29
CA TYR A 310 -13.16 15.72 22.40
C TYR A 310 -11.94 14.94 21.90
N SER A 311 -12.13 14.14 20.86
CA SER A 311 -11.04 13.38 20.23
C SER A 311 -10.07 14.29 19.47
N LEU A 312 -10.56 15.38 18.85
CA LEU A 312 -9.69 16.37 18.19
C LEU A 312 -8.90 17.21 19.22
N GLN A 313 -9.50 17.55 20.35
CA GLN A 313 -8.84 18.34 21.41
C GLN A 313 -7.78 17.52 22.15
N GLU A 314 -8.06 16.25 22.44
CA GLU A 314 -7.10 15.34 23.08
C GLU A 314 -5.93 15.01 22.13
N PHE A 315 -6.21 14.87 20.85
CA PHE A 315 -5.21 14.67 19.80
C PHE A 315 -4.31 15.89 19.60
N VAL A 316 -4.87 17.10 19.49
CA VAL A 316 -4.11 18.36 19.35
C VAL A 316 -3.26 18.63 20.58
N THR A 317 -3.78 18.35 21.79
CA THR A 317 -3.04 18.56 23.03
C THR A 317 -1.90 17.56 23.20
N ASN A 318 -2.11 16.30 22.81
CA ASN A 318 -1.13 15.23 23.04
C ASN A 318 -0.04 15.13 21.97
N ASN A 319 -0.34 15.53 20.72
CA ASN A 319 0.60 15.35 19.60
C ASN A 319 1.25 16.65 19.09
N LEU A 320 0.65 17.82 19.33
CA LEU A 320 1.18 19.09 18.85
C LEU A 320 1.80 19.97 19.93
N GLY A 321 1.85 19.53 21.20
CA GLY A 321 2.52 20.26 22.29
C GLY A 321 1.95 21.66 22.60
N MET A 322 0.74 21.99 22.11
CA MET A 322 0.15 23.31 22.35
C MET A 322 -0.63 23.33 23.68
N ARG A 323 -0.16 24.12 24.61
CA ARG A 323 -0.87 24.43 25.86
C ARG A 323 -2.07 25.31 25.58
N MET A 324 -3.26 24.79 25.78
CA MET A 324 -4.43 25.64 25.98
C MET A 324 -4.76 25.75 27.47
N ALA A 325 -4.89 26.99 27.94
CA ALA A 325 -5.17 27.28 29.34
C ALA A 325 -6.60 26.81 29.69
N TYR A 326 -6.71 26.12 30.82
CA TYR A 326 -7.97 25.69 31.39
C TYR A 326 -8.79 26.89 31.88
N ALA A 327 -9.97 27.08 31.29
CA ALA A 327 -11.11 27.69 31.96
C ALA A 327 -12.29 26.74 31.90
N ALA A 328 -12.74 26.30 33.06
CA ALA A 328 -13.87 25.37 33.14
C ALA A 328 -15.18 26.02 32.65
N PRO A 329 -15.96 25.42 31.75
CA PRO A 329 -17.24 25.95 31.40
C PRO A 329 -18.34 25.34 32.27
N LYS A 330 -19.17 26.22 32.83
CA LYS A 330 -20.50 25.88 33.35
C LYS A 330 -21.41 25.39 32.20
N ALA A 331 -22.17 24.36 32.50
CA ALA A 331 -23.09 23.74 31.59
C ALA A 331 -24.12 24.73 31.02
N GLN A 332 -24.25 24.77 29.69
CA GLN A 332 -25.49 25.07 29.01
C GLN A 332 -25.52 24.33 27.65
N ALA A 333 -26.58 23.53 27.49
CA ALA A 333 -26.86 22.83 26.23
C ALA A 333 -27.37 23.83 25.20
N SER A 334 -26.89 23.76 24.02
CA SER A 334 -27.54 23.89 22.71
C SER A 334 -26.61 24.56 21.66
N LYS A 335 -26.66 24.00 20.47
CA LYS A 335 -26.09 24.42 19.18
C LYS A 335 -24.81 23.71 18.81
N VAL A 336 -24.92 22.86 17.77
CA VAL A 336 -23.82 22.34 16.95
C VAL A 336 -22.95 23.52 16.54
N GLY A 337 -21.81 23.63 17.20
CA GLY A 337 -20.91 24.77 17.09
C GLY A 337 -20.01 24.65 15.86
N LYS A 338 -19.82 25.75 15.20
CA LYS A 338 -18.82 25.97 14.14
C LYS A 338 -17.43 25.57 14.61
N VAL A 339 -16.70 24.90 13.76
CA VAL A 339 -15.25 24.67 13.90
C VAL A 339 -14.57 26.01 14.19
N THR A 340 -13.74 26.08 15.24
CA THR A 340 -13.09 27.34 15.62
C THR A 340 -12.05 27.78 14.59
N GLN A 341 -11.83 29.10 14.51
CA GLN A 341 -10.88 29.71 13.57
C GLN A 341 -9.44 29.19 13.76
N ASP A 342 -9.09 28.75 14.97
CA ASP A 342 -7.75 28.21 15.25
C ASP A 342 -7.55 26.81 14.70
N THR A 343 -8.58 25.97 14.72
CA THR A 343 -8.58 24.66 14.02
C THR A 343 -8.48 24.86 12.50
N VAL A 344 -9.19 25.90 11.98
CA VAL A 344 -9.09 26.28 10.57
C VAL A 344 -7.70 26.79 10.20
N ASN A 345 -7.03 27.48 11.11
CA ASN A 345 -5.69 27.99 10.87
C ASN A 345 -4.63 26.87 10.93
N ALA A 346 -4.74 25.93 11.88
CA ALA A 346 -3.88 24.75 11.94
C ALA A 346 -4.05 23.85 10.70
N VAL A 347 -5.29 23.69 10.23
CA VAL A 347 -5.58 22.99 8.98
C VAL A 347 -5.02 23.73 7.76
N LYS A 348 -5.06 25.05 7.76
CA LYS A 348 -4.48 25.87 6.69
C LYS A 348 -2.95 25.78 6.65
N GLU A 349 -2.31 25.73 7.81
CA GLU A 349 -0.85 25.64 7.91
C GLU A 349 -0.35 24.27 7.45
N ALA A 350 -0.96 23.19 7.94
CA ALA A 350 -0.66 21.82 7.48
C ALA A 350 -0.96 21.60 5.98
N ALA A 351 -1.94 22.32 5.42
CA ALA A 351 -2.26 22.25 4.01
C ALA A 351 -1.23 22.98 3.12
N LYS A 352 -0.45 23.91 3.64
CA LYS A 352 0.62 24.59 2.88
C LYS A 352 1.74 23.65 2.50
N ASP A 353 2.08 22.71 3.39
CA ASP A 353 3.17 21.75 3.16
C ASP A 353 2.81 20.63 2.17
N VAL A 354 1.51 20.47 1.88
CA VAL A 354 1.00 19.52 0.87
C VAL A 354 0.92 20.16 -0.53
N VAL A 355 1.02 21.50 -0.63
CA VAL A 355 0.84 22.24 -1.88
C VAL A 355 2.16 22.31 -2.64
N ARG A 356 2.20 21.68 -3.83
CA ARG A 356 3.23 21.92 -4.84
C ARG A 356 3.05 23.31 -5.48
N ASP A 357 4.13 23.81 -6.08
CA ASP A 357 4.15 25.11 -6.79
C ASP A 357 2.93 25.27 -7.72
N PRO A 358 2.19 26.38 -7.64
CA PRO A 358 1.06 26.66 -8.51
C PRO A 358 1.35 26.55 -10.01
N LYS A 359 2.60 26.73 -10.43
CA LYS A 359 3.03 26.57 -11.83
C LYS A 359 3.02 25.11 -12.30
N GLU A 360 3.26 24.15 -11.40
CA GLU A 360 3.15 22.72 -11.71
C GLU A 360 1.70 22.29 -11.97
N VAL A 361 0.75 22.94 -11.30
CA VAL A 361 -0.69 22.67 -11.43
C VAL A 361 -1.27 23.24 -12.72
N GLN A 362 -0.74 24.35 -13.21
CA GLN A 362 -1.21 24.98 -14.44
C GLN A 362 -0.92 24.11 -15.69
N ALA A 363 0.22 23.43 -15.71
CA ALA A 363 0.61 22.56 -16.81
C ALA A 363 -0.33 21.32 -16.94
N TYR A 364 -0.93 20.89 -15.85
CA TYR A 364 -1.89 19.78 -15.83
C TYR A 364 -3.30 20.17 -16.31
N LYS A 365 -3.71 21.41 -16.07
CA LYS A 365 -5.02 21.93 -16.50
C LYS A 365 -5.16 22.00 -18.03
N GLU A 366 -4.06 22.04 -18.75
CA GLU A 366 -4.05 22.22 -20.21
C GLU A 366 -4.14 20.90 -20.99
N GLY A 367 -4.31 19.73 -20.35
CA GLY A 367 -4.59 18.44 -20.99
C GLY A 367 -3.48 17.94 -21.92
N ASN A 368 -2.28 18.54 -21.86
CA ASN A 368 -1.12 18.15 -22.64
C ASN A 368 -0.23 17.16 -21.87
N LEU A 369 -0.81 16.04 -21.41
CA LEU A 369 -0.03 14.84 -21.15
C LEU A 369 0.29 14.13 -22.47
N SER A 370 1.04 14.81 -23.33
CA SER A 370 1.78 14.09 -24.35
C SER A 370 2.86 13.30 -23.63
N SER A 371 2.79 12.00 -23.81
CA SER A 371 3.80 11.00 -23.48
C SER A 371 5.18 11.60 -23.24
N VAL A 372 5.66 11.54 -22.00
CA VAL A 372 7.10 11.61 -21.78
C VAL A 372 7.64 10.21 -22.07
N SER A 373 7.70 9.90 -23.36
CA SER A 373 8.77 9.05 -23.83
C SER A 373 10.02 9.92 -23.78
N PRO A 374 11.14 9.48 -23.24
CA PRO A 374 12.40 10.23 -23.25
C PRO A 374 12.98 10.43 -24.68
N GLU A 375 12.31 9.95 -25.69
CA GLU A 375 12.69 10.11 -27.10
C GLU A 375 11.92 11.28 -27.72
N ASN A 376 12.68 12.27 -28.13
CA ASN A 376 12.24 13.46 -28.89
C ASN A 376 11.52 13.02 -30.18
N PRO A 377 10.27 13.42 -30.48
CA PRO A 377 9.51 12.92 -31.63
C PRO A 377 9.83 13.65 -32.94
N THR A 378 11.09 13.75 -33.36
CA THR A 378 11.48 14.34 -34.62
C THR A 378 12.29 13.44 -35.58
N LYS A 379 12.20 12.12 -35.36
CA LYS A 379 12.59 11.16 -36.40
C LYS A 379 11.57 10.04 -36.46
N PRO A 380 11.09 9.60 -37.64
CA PRO A 380 10.32 8.36 -37.72
C PRO A 380 11.16 7.24 -37.09
N ALA A 381 10.64 6.57 -36.09
CA ALA A 381 11.27 5.41 -35.51
C ALA A 381 11.54 4.42 -36.65
N ALA A 382 12.77 3.95 -36.77
CA ALA A 382 13.08 2.83 -37.62
C ALA A 382 12.13 1.66 -37.25
N PRO A 383 11.68 0.85 -38.20
CA PRO A 383 10.81 -0.27 -37.91
C PRO A 383 11.45 -1.11 -36.82
N VAL A 384 10.72 -1.32 -35.71
CA VAL A 384 11.18 -2.17 -34.60
C VAL A 384 11.29 -3.59 -35.17
N SER A 385 12.51 -4.10 -35.24
CA SER A 385 12.72 -5.48 -35.66
C SER A 385 12.16 -6.40 -34.58
N ASN A 386 11.36 -7.36 -34.96
CA ASN A 386 10.80 -8.39 -34.08
C ASN A 386 11.74 -9.61 -33.93
N VAL A 387 13.02 -9.43 -34.21
CA VAL A 387 14.03 -10.47 -34.15
C VAL A 387 14.65 -10.52 -32.78
N GLY A 388 14.69 -11.71 -32.17
CA GLY A 388 15.40 -12.01 -30.94
C GLY A 388 14.71 -11.48 -29.65
N ALA A 389 15.44 -11.46 -28.55
CA ALA A 389 14.92 -11.11 -27.24
C ALA A 389 14.31 -9.70 -27.19
N LYS A 390 13.12 -9.60 -26.63
CA LYS A 390 12.43 -8.32 -26.40
C LYS A 390 13.19 -7.52 -25.35
N GLU A 391 13.48 -6.26 -25.65
CA GLU A 391 14.08 -5.35 -24.68
C GLU A 391 13.06 -4.95 -23.60
N GLU A 392 13.33 -5.32 -22.35
CA GLU A 392 12.50 -5.02 -21.20
C GLU A 392 12.85 -3.62 -20.66
N LYS A 393 12.14 -2.60 -21.15
CA LYS A 393 12.33 -1.21 -20.71
C LYS A 393 11.66 -0.91 -19.39
N MET A 394 10.65 -1.69 -19.03
CA MET A 394 9.90 -1.65 -17.78
C MET A 394 9.70 -3.10 -17.30
N LEU A 395 9.81 -3.33 -15.99
CA LEU A 395 9.46 -4.60 -15.39
C LEU A 395 7.96 -4.61 -15.07
N TYR A 396 7.26 -5.67 -15.48
CA TYR A 396 5.83 -5.78 -15.22
C TYR A 396 5.61 -6.41 -13.83
N THR A 397 5.38 -5.54 -12.85
CA THR A 397 5.21 -5.91 -11.44
C THR A 397 4.20 -4.98 -10.75
N VAL A 398 3.44 -5.53 -9.80
CA VAL A 398 2.61 -4.75 -8.88
C VAL A 398 3.35 -4.38 -7.58
N ASP A 399 4.59 -4.85 -7.39
CA ASP A 399 5.43 -4.45 -6.27
C ASP A 399 5.71 -2.93 -6.32
N ARG A 400 5.74 -2.30 -5.18
CA ARG A 400 6.09 -0.86 -5.01
C ARG A 400 7.59 -0.66 -5.12
N ALA A 401 8.18 -1.13 -6.22
CA ALA A 401 9.60 -1.16 -6.47
C ALA A 401 10.00 -0.40 -7.74
N VAL A 402 11.18 0.23 -7.68
CA VAL A 402 11.83 0.92 -8.79
C VAL A 402 13.25 0.36 -8.93
N PRO A 403 13.58 -0.32 -10.05
CA PRO A 403 14.92 -0.81 -10.29
C PRO A 403 15.83 0.28 -10.85
N PHE A 404 17.03 0.42 -10.25
CA PHE A 404 18.12 1.20 -10.80
C PHE A 404 19.16 0.29 -11.42
N THR A 405 19.58 0.60 -12.63
CA THR A 405 20.66 -0.09 -13.34
C THR A 405 21.88 0.82 -13.49
N PHE A 406 23.04 0.31 -13.12
CA PHE A 406 24.30 1.03 -13.14
C PHE A 406 25.26 0.38 -14.13
N THR A 407 26.00 1.22 -14.88
CA THR A 407 27.06 0.76 -15.83
C THR A 407 28.28 1.68 -15.70
N GLY A 408 29.45 1.18 -16.12
CA GLY A 408 30.69 1.94 -16.24
C GLY A 408 31.51 2.00 -14.97
N LEU A 409 32.54 1.15 -14.86
CA LEU A 409 33.46 1.07 -13.70
C LEU A 409 34.77 1.86 -13.91
N GLU A 410 34.92 2.59 -15.04
CA GLU A 410 36.19 3.22 -15.40
C GLU A 410 36.63 4.34 -14.42
N LYS A 411 35.70 4.85 -13.59
CA LYS A 411 35.94 5.84 -12.55
C LYS A 411 35.63 5.25 -11.16
N PRO A 412 36.60 4.60 -10.47
CA PRO A 412 36.34 3.94 -9.19
C PRO A 412 35.74 4.85 -8.10
N ASN A 413 36.11 6.12 -8.05
CA ASN A 413 35.54 7.04 -7.07
C ASN A 413 34.05 7.32 -7.35
N ALA A 414 33.66 7.47 -8.63
CA ALA A 414 32.25 7.64 -8.99
C ALA A 414 31.43 6.40 -8.57
N VAL A 415 31.95 5.20 -8.74
CA VAL A 415 31.29 3.96 -8.26
C VAL A 415 31.13 3.96 -6.74
N ARG A 416 32.20 4.27 -5.98
CA ARG A 416 32.12 4.34 -4.51
C ARG A 416 31.17 5.41 -4.02
N ASN A 417 31.09 6.56 -4.71
CA ASN A 417 30.12 7.61 -4.42
C ASN A 417 28.68 7.11 -4.62
N VAL A 418 28.41 6.31 -5.67
CA VAL A 418 27.10 5.67 -5.90
C VAL A 418 26.82 4.62 -4.83
N LEU A 419 27.77 3.75 -4.49
CA LEU A 419 27.61 2.77 -3.41
C LEU A 419 27.32 3.46 -2.08
N GLN A 420 28.00 4.57 -1.77
CA GLN A 420 27.69 5.35 -0.57
C GLN A 420 26.27 5.93 -0.61
N ALA A 421 25.81 6.43 -1.77
CA ALA A 421 24.45 6.94 -1.92
C ALA A 421 23.39 5.87 -1.74
N LEU A 422 23.65 4.65 -2.23
CA LEU A 422 22.77 3.48 -2.03
C LEU A 422 22.71 3.09 -0.54
N ARG A 423 23.85 3.01 0.16
CA ARG A 423 23.89 2.75 1.62
C ARG A 423 23.13 3.82 2.42
N ASP A 424 23.38 5.10 2.13
CA ASP A 424 22.74 6.22 2.83
C ASP A 424 21.20 6.17 2.77
N THR A 425 20.66 5.51 1.75
CA THR A 425 19.22 5.45 1.48
C THR A 425 18.64 4.04 1.64
N ALA A 426 19.40 3.10 2.21
CA ALA A 426 19.01 1.69 2.35
C ALA A 426 18.47 1.09 1.03
N SER A 427 19.16 1.38 -0.06
CA SER A 427 18.80 0.99 -1.43
C SER A 427 19.82 0.05 -2.01
N THR A 428 19.39 -0.83 -2.93
CA THR A 428 20.27 -1.71 -3.72
C THR A 428 19.91 -1.64 -5.19
N GLY A 429 20.86 -1.88 -6.08
CA GLY A 429 20.65 -1.81 -7.52
C GLY A 429 21.35 -2.92 -8.27
N THR A 430 21.19 -2.94 -9.60
CA THR A 430 21.83 -3.91 -10.50
C THR A 430 22.96 -3.25 -11.27
N PHE A 431 24.15 -3.75 -11.10
CA PHE A 431 25.36 -3.27 -11.79
C PHE A 431 25.69 -4.17 -12.97
N PHE A 432 25.55 -3.65 -14.17
CA PHE A 432 25.89 -4.36 -15.39
C PHE A 432 27.35 -4.13 -15.75
N VAL A 433 28.14 -5.21 -15.79
CA VAL A 433 29.59 -5.19 -15.94
C VAL A 433 30.03 -5.96 -17.20
N THR A 434 31.02 -5.42 -17.92
CA THR A 434 31.63 -6.05 -19.10
C THR A 434 32.73 -7.02 -18.70
N GLU A 435 33.10 -7.92 -19.60
CA GLU A 435 34.27 -8.83 -19.45
C GLU A 435 35.54 -8.04 -19.05
N GLN A 436 35.80 -6.93 -19.74
CA GLN A 436 37.00 -6.12 -19.48
C GLN A 436 36.97 -5.48 -18.09
N GLU A 437 35.79 -5.01 -17.62
CA GLU A 437 35.65 -4.44 -16.29
C GLU A 437 35.82 -5.48 -15.19
N ILE A 438 35.37 -6.74 -15.42
CA ILE A 438 35.58 -7.85 -14.48
C ILE A 438 37.06 -8.13 -14.30
N ARG A 439 37.81 -8.20 -15.41
CA ARG A 439 39.22 -8.46 -15.35
C ARG A 439 40.04 -7.33 -14.74
N ARG A 440 39.60 -6.07 -14.93
CA ARG A 440 40.37 -4.89 -14.51
C ARG A 440 40.01 -4.39 -13.11
N TYR A 441 38.78 -4.52 -12.70
CA TYR A 441 38.24 -3.89 -11.49
C TYR A 441 37.66 -4.89 -10.47
N GLY A 442 38.24 -6.08 -10.36
CA GLY A 442 37.77 -7.17 -9.50
C GLY A 442 37.52 -6.77 -8.05
N GLY A 443 38.38 -5.93 -7.47
CA GLY A 443 38.21 -5.42 -6.10
C GLY A 443 36.94 -4.54 -5.97
N LEU A 444 36.67 -3.70 -6.98
CA LEU A 444 35.49 -2.85 -6.98
C LEU A 444 34.20 -3.65 -7.15
N ILE A 445 34.27 -4.73 -7.93
CA ILE A 445 33.13 -5.67 -8.06
C ILE A 445 32.86 -6.36 -6.72
N SER A 446 33.87 -6.71 -5.96
CA SER A 446 33.72 -7.27 -4.61
C SER A 446 33.08 -6.23 -3.64
N GLU A 447 33.43 -4.94 -3.75
CA GLU A 447 32.79 -3.86 -2.99
C GLU A 447 31.29 -3.74 -3.34
N ILE A 448 30.91 -3.84 -4.63
CA ILE A 448 29.53 -3.81 -5.10
C ILE A 448 28.70 -4.94 -4.48
N LEU A 449 29.24 -6.16 -4.49
CA LEU A 449 28.58 -7.34 -3.93
C LEU A 449 28.50 -7.29 -2.41
N ALA A 450 29.54 -6.80 -1.74
CA ALA A 450 29.56 -6.67 -0.27
C ALA A 450 28.45 -5.73 0.26
N ASP A 451 28.04 -4.77 -0.56
CA ASP A 451 26.92 -3.87 -0.25
C ASP A 451 25.54 -4.45 -0.61
N GLY A 452 25.46 -5.74 -0.99
CA GLY A 452 24.23 -6.44 -1.31
C GLY A 452 23.61 -6.05 -2.67
N ASN A 453 24.41 -5.47 -3.58
CA ASN A 453 23.96 -5.16 -4.93
C ASN A 453 24.05 -6.37 -5.85
N GLU A 454 23.27 -6.36 -6.93
CA GLU A 454 23.21 -7.39 -7.94
C GLU A 454 24.18 -7.10 -9.10
N LEU A 455 24.74 -8.15 -9.70
CA LEU A 455 25.51 -8.05 -10.94
C LEU A 455 24.73 -8.60 -12.14
N GLY A 456 24.79 -7.87 -13.25
CA GLY A 456 24.33 -8.28 -14.57
C GLY A 456 25.47 -8.24 -15.61
N ILE A 457 25.20 -8.79 -16.78
CA ILE A 457 26.13 -8.87 -17.91
C ILE A 457 25.96 -7.63 -18.79
N ALA A 458 27.01 -6.84 -18.99
CA ALA A 458 27.02 -5.79 -20.00
C ALA A 458 27.77 -6.22 -21.26
N VAL A 459 27.20 -5.94 -22.42
CA VAL A 459 27.86 -6.14 -23.71
C VAL A 459 28.06 -4.81 -24.42
N ARG A 460 29.22 -4.63 -25.06
CA ARG A 460 29.58 -3.43 -25.82
C ARG A 460 29.98 -3.84 -27.24
N PRO A 461 29.04 -4.32 -28.08
CA PRO A 461 29.34 -4.85 -29.37
C PRO A 461 29.92 -3.77 -30.32
N ARG A 462 31.01 -4.07 -31.00
CA ARG A 462 31.56 -3.21 -32.07
C ARG A 462 30.79 -3.43 -33.36
N ALA A 463 30.81 -2.50 -34.25
CA ALA A 463 30.10 -2.59 -35.54
C ALA A 463 30.56 -3.77 -36.40
N SER A 464 31.83 -4.22 -36.21
CA SER A 464 32.41 -5.34 -36.93
C SER A 464 32.19 -6.71 -36.27
N GLU A 465 31.58 -6.79 -35.09
CA GLU A 465 31.32 -8.04 -34.38
C GLU A 465 30.00 -8.64 -34.84
N ASP A 466 30.06 -9.90 -35.21
CA ASP A 466 28.92 -10.71 -35.61
C ASP A 466 28.21 -11.36 -34.41
N TYR A 467 27.13 -12.10 -34.70
CA TYR A 467 26.36 -12.85 -33.71
C TYR A 467 27.21 -13.79 -32.86
N ASP A 468 28.09 -14.60 -33.50
CA ASP A 468 28.92 -15.61 -32.78
C ASP A 468 29.85 -14.95 -31.78
N LYS A 469 30.48 -13.85 -32.15
CA LYS A 469 31.35 -13.08 -31.28
C LYS A 469 30.60 -12.44 -30.12
N ILE A 470 29.43 -11.88 -30.37
CA ILE A 470 28.57 -11.26 -29.32
C ILE A 470 28.12 -12.35 -28.35
N LYS A 471 27.61 -13.50 -28.85
CA LYS A 471 27.21 -14.64 -28.03
C LYS A 471 28.34 -15.16 -27.16
N ALA A 472 29.52 -15.37 -27.77
CA ALA A 472 30.72 -15.79 -27.03
C ALA A 472 31.10 -14.81 -25.92
N THR A 473 31.00 -13.48 -26.18
CA THR A 473 31.27 -12.45 -25.17
C THR A 473 30.27 -12.51 -24.00
N ILE A 474 28.99 -12.74 -24.26
CA ILE A 474 27.97 -12.91 -23.21
C ILE A 474 28.31 -14.13 -22.34
N VAL A 475 28.59 -15.29 -22.96
CA VAL A 475 28.93 -16.53 -22.25
C VAL A 475 30.22 -16.38 -21.44
N GLU A 476 31.27 -15.77 -22.02
CA GLU A 476 32.51 -15.51 -21.31
C GLU A 476 32.32 -14.61 -20.08
N THR A 477 31.53 -13.54 -20.23
CA THR A 477 31.20 -12.63 -19.13
C THR A 477 30.43 -13.37 -18.03
N HIS A 478 29.46 -14.21 -18.40
CA HIS A 478 28.73 -15.07 -17.46
C HIS A 478 29.68 -15.99 -16.70
N ASN A 479 30.58 -16.69 -17.42
CA ASN A 479 31.54 -17.61 -16.81
C ASN A 479 32.51 -16.89 -15.83
N LEU A 480 32.95 -15.69 -16.17
CA LEU A 480 33.77 -14.87 -15.28
C LEU A 480 33.06 -14.46 -14.01
N LEU A 481 31.77 -14.08 -14.11
CA LEU A 481 30.95 -13.76 -12.95
C LEU A 481 30.73 -14.99 -12.06
N SER A 482 30.41 -16.13 -12.67
CA SER A 482 30.19 -17.39 -11.96
C SER A 482 31.48 -17.89 -11.27
N ASN A 483 32.60 -17.93 -12.01
CA ASN A 483 33.85 -18.49 -11.49
C ASN A 483 34.52 -17.61 -10.43
N ASN A 484 34.49 -16.29 -10.60
CA ASN A 484 35.22 -15.37 -9.72
C ASN A 484 34.37 -14.93 -8.49
N TYR A 485 33.05 -14.91 -8.63
CA TYR A 485 32.17 -14.33 -7.61
C TYR A 485 30.97 -15.21 -7.24
N GLY A 486 30.79 -16.37 -7.87
CA GLY A 486 29.65 -17.25 -7.64
C GLY A 486 28.30 -16.68 -8.15
N VAL A 487 28.34 -15.68 -9.04
CA VAL A 487 27.15 -15.00 -9.55
C VAL A 487 26.74 -15.60 -10.89
N ASN A 488 25.53 -16.19 -10.93
CA ASN A 488 24.94 -16.80 -12.14
C ASN A 488 23.86 -15.89 -12.73
N SER A 489 24.24 -14.72 -13.22
CA SER A 489 23.30 -13.76 -13.79
C SER A 489 22.91 -14.13 -15.22
N THR A 490 21.61 -14.07 -15.51
CA THR A 490 21.03 -14.19 -16.85
C THR A 490 20.49 -12.84 -17.37
N LEU A 491 20.74 -11.75 -16.62
CA LEU A 491 20.37 -10.40 -17.01
C LEU A 491 21.44 -9.80 -17.90
N VAL A 492 21.07 -9.39 -19.11
CA VAL A 492 21.99 -8.81 -20.09
C VAL A 492 21.56 -7.40 -20.45
N LYS A 493 22.50 -6.50 -20.62
CA LYS A 493 22.26 -5.12 -21.06
C LYS A 493 23.28 -4.71 -22.12
N GLN A 494 22.83 -4.11 -23.22
CA GLN A 494 23.76 -3.46 -24.11
C GLN A 494 24.19 -2.11 -23.50
N PHE A 495 25.51 -1.93 -23.38
CA PHE A 495 26.12 -0.82 -22.63
C PHE A 495 25.76 0.57 -23.20
N SER A 496 25.65 0.69 -24.53
CA SER A 496 25.35 1.97 -25.19
C SER A 496 24.81 1.74 -26.61
N GLY A 497 24.11 2.75 -27.12
CA GLY A 497 23.51 2.75 -28.45
C GLY A 497 22.25 1.89 -28.56
N PRO A 498 21.58 1.90 -29.73
CA PRO A 498 20.45 1.02 -30.00
C PRO A 498 20.87 -0.46 -29.93
N VAL A 499 20.03 -1.32 -29.34
CA VAL A 499 20.34 -2.74 -29.24
C VAL A 499 20.32 -3.36 -30.65
N ARG A 500 21.43 -4.01 -30.99
CA ARG A 500 21.61 -4.67 -32.28
C ARG A 500 20.81 -5.96 -32.35
N ASP A 501 20.35 -6.33 -33.55
CA ASP A 501 19.55 -7.55 -33.75
C ASP A 501 20.37 -8.82 -33.43
N GLU A 502 21.69 -8.83 -33.74
CA GLU A 502 22.57 -9.94 -33.38
C GLU A 502 22.69 -10.08 -31.85
N THR A 503 22.66 -8.98 -31.11
CA THR A 503 22.63 -8.98 -29.63
C THR A 503 21.32 -9.56 -29.12
N LYS A 504 20.18 -9.16 -29.67
CA LYS A 504 18.87 -9.70 -29.29
C LYS A 504 18.80 -11.21 -29.55
N GLN A 505 19.25 -11.65 -30.75
CA GLN A 505 19.24 -13.06 -31.11
C GLN A 505 20.15 -13.88 -30.18
N ALA A 506 21.35 -13.40 -29.86
CA ALA A 506 22.27 -14.09 -28.97
C ALA A 506 21.68 -14.24 -27.54
N ILE A 507 20.98 -13.22 -27.07
CA ILE A 507 20.34 -13.23 -25.74
C ILE A 507 19.17 -14.21 -25.71
N GLU A 508 18.33 -14.23 -26.78
CA GLU A 508 17.20 -15.16 -26.92
C GLU A 508 17.69 -16.62 -26.95
N ASP A 509 18.68 -16.92 -27.77
CA ASP A 509 19.24 -18.27 -27.90
C ASP A 509 19.91 -18.80 -26.62
N LEU A 510 20.33 -17.91 -25.74
CA LEU A 510 20.86 -18.25 -24.42
C LEU A 510 19.77 -18.39 -23.37
N GLY A 511 18.53 -18.01 -23.67
CA GLY A 511 17.43 -17.95 -22.71
C GLY A 511 17.61 -16.86 -21.65
N TYR A 512 18.35 -15.79 -21.97
CA TYR A 512 18.63 -14.68 -21.08
C TYR A 512 17.64 -13.53 -21.28
N ARG A 513 17.59 -12.58 -20.34
CA ARG A 513 16.69 -11.43 -20.39
C ARG A 513 17.45 -10.17 -20.81
N LEU A 514 16.94 -9.44 -21.79
CA LEU A 514 17.51 -8.18 -22.26
C LEU A 514 16.90 -7.00 -21.50
N ILE A 515 17.65 -6.36 -20.61
CA ILE A 515 17.20 -5.26 -19.77
C ILE A 515 17.50 -3.91 -20.43
N GLY A 516 16.46 -3.17 -20.74
CA GLY A 516 16.53 -1.81 -21.25
C GLY A 516 16.44 -0.74 -20.15
N TYR A 517 15.72 0.35 -20.44
CA TYR A 517 15.42 1.43 -19.48
C TYR A 517 14.14 2.17 -19.87
N THR A 518 13.40 2.65 -18.87
CA THR A 518 12.31 3.62 -19.04
C THR A 518 12.85 5.04 -18.93
N VAL A 519 13.76 5.27 -17.97
CA VAL A 519 14.39 6.56 -17.72
C VAL A 519 15.91 6.45 -17.93
N ASN A 520 16.44 7.24 -18.85
CA ASN A 520 17.87 7.33 -19.10
C ASN A 520 18.38 8.74 -18.76
N VAL A 521 19.21 8.84 -17.72
CA VAL A 521 19.80 10.11 -17.33
C VAL A 521 21.11 10.41 -18.07
N VAL A 522 21.56 9.48 -18.93
CA VAL A 522 22.82 9.56 -19.67
C VAL A 522 22.59 10.25 -21.02
N GLN A 523 22.79 11.55 -21.10
CA GLN A 523 22.72 12.32 -22.35
C GLN A 523 24.00 13.09 -22.56
N THR A 524 24.51 13.11 -23.79
CA THR A 524 25.79 13.72 -24.14
C THR A 524 25.92 15.18 -23.68
N LYS A 525 24.82 15.96 -23.77
CA LYS A 525 24.77 17.36 -23.32
C LYS A 525 24.99 17.54 -21.81
N HIS A 526 24.80 16.50 -21.01
CA HIS A 526 24.96 16.54 -19.55
C HIS A 526 26.35 16.06 -19.08
N LYS A 527 27.24 15.70 -20.00
CA LYS A 527 28.56 15.18 -19.64
C LYS A 527 29.31 16.10 -18.68
N SER A 528 29.26 17.41 -18.94
CA SER A 528 29.91 18.43 -18.12
C SER A 528 28.97 19.18 -17.17
N ALA A 529 27.77 18.63 -16.91
CA ALA A 529 26.83 19.20 -15.95
C ALA A 529 27.46 19.26 -14.54
N LYS A 530 27.21 20.34 -13.84
CA LYS A 530 27.78 20.60 -12.51
C LYS A 530 26.90 20.10 -11.38
N THR A 531 25.59 20.09 -11.58
CA THR A 531 24.59 19.75 -10.56
C THR A 531 23.56 18.75 -11.06
N SER A 532 23.02 17.95 -10.14
CA SER A 532 21.89 17.05 -10.45
C SER A 532 20.63 17.81 -10.85
N ALA A 533 20.41 19.02 -10.34
CA ALA A 533 19.26 19.85 -10.66
C ALA A 533 19.19 20.22 -12.16
N GLU A 534 20.33 20.51 -12.80
CA GLU A 534 20.38 20.76 -14.24
C GLU A 534 19.89 19.56 -15.05
N VAL A 535 20.36 18.36 -14.69
CA VAL A 535 20.00 17.12 -15.37
C VAL A 535 18.55 16.75 -15.09
N MET A 536 18.11 16.83 -13.82
CA MET A 536 16.75 16.53 -13.40
C MET A 536 15.71 17.37 -14.12
N LYS A 537 15.95 18.68 -14.23
CA LYS A 537 15.06 19.62 -14.94
C LYS A 537 14.85 19.22 -16.40
N ASP A 538 15.90 18.78 -17.05
CA ASP A 538 15.88 18.44 -18.46
C ASP A 538 15.29 17.06 -18.74
N ILE A 539 15.59 16.07 -17.89
CA ILE A 539 15.09 14.68 -18.04
C ILE A 539 13.62 14.57 -17.65
N PHE A 540 13.23 15.10 -16.51
CA PHE A 540 11.88 14.94 -15.97
C PHE A 540 10.95 16.09 -16.31
N GLY A 541 11.48 17.29 -16.52
CA GLY A 541 10.67 18.48 -16.78
C GLY A 541 9.62 18.72 -15.70
N PRO A 542 8.64 19.59 -15.95
CA PRO A 542 7.58 19.89 -14.99
C PRO A 542 6.42 18.86 -15.00
N LYS A 543 6.43 17.90 -15.94
CA LYS A 543 5.30 16.98 -16.15
C LYS A 543 5.47 15.61 -15.48
N VAL A 544 6.71 15.18 -15.20
CA VAL A 544 6.98 13.89 -14.57
C VAL A 544 7.09 14.08 -13.06
N PHE A 545 6.03 13.81 -12.35
CA PHE A 545 5.97 13.99 -10.88
C PHE A 545 6.65 12.87 -10.12
N SER A 546 6.65 11.65 -10.66
CA SER A 546 7.22 10.47 -10.03
C SER A 546 7.76 9.48 -11.05
N VAL A 547 8.60 8.58 -10.61
CA VAL A 547 8.98 7.38 -11.34
C VAL A 547 7.96 6.29 -11.03
N GLY A 548 7.44 5.62 -12.06
CA GLY A 548 6.42 4.59 -11.92
C GLY A 548 6.96 3.25 -11.41
N ARG A 549 6.07 2.40 -10.93
CA ARG A 549 6.38 1.02 -10.52
C ARG A 549 7.05 0.25 -11.66
N GLY A 550 8.15 -0.43 -11.35
CA GLY A 550 8.87 -1.24 -12.32
C GLY A 550 9.60 -0.44 -13.42
N TRP A 551 9.57 0.89 -13.41
CA TRP A 551 10.31 1.71 -14.35
C TRP A 551 11.80 1.55 -14.12
N VAL A 552 12.53 1.09 -15.14
CA VAL A 552 13.97 0.91 -15.07
C VAL A 552 14.67 2.25 -15.25
N VAL A 553 15.41 2.70 -14.23
CA VAL A 553 16.22 3.92 -14.27
C VAL A 553 17.66 3.56 -14.56
N GLN A 554 18.24 4.14 -15.62
CA GLN A 554 19.63 3.88 -16.00
C GLN A 554 20.53 5.06 -15.63
N ILE A 555 21.63 4.74 -14.92
CA ILE A 555 22.74 5.65 -14.61
C ILE A 555 24.05 5.03 -15.10
N ARG A 556 24.88 5.85 -15.75
CA ARG A 556 26.23 5.48 -16.12
C ARG A 556 27.23 6.25 -15.26
N MET A 557 28.02 5.53 -14.43
CA MET A 557 28.84 6.12 -13.37
C MET A 557 30.11 6.80 -13.90
N ASP A 558 30.69 6.28 -14.96
CA ASP A 558 31.92 6.82 -15.59
C ASP A 558 31.67 7.96 -16.59
N PHE A 559 30.40 8.31 -16.83
CA PHE A 559 30.03 9.21 -17.93
C PHE A 559 30.33 10.68 -17.66
N TYR A 560 29.98 11.16 -16.47
CA TYR A 560 30.07 12.59 -16.13
C TYR A 560 31.50 13.01 -15.78
N ASP A 561 31.87 14.25 -16.15
CA ASP A 561 33.18 14.83 -15.79
C ASP A 561 33.30 14.97 -14.25
N ASN A 562 32.21 15.34 -13.57
CA ASN A 562 32.10 15.33 -12.10
C ASN A 562 31.79 13.91 -11.60
N GLU A 563 32.72 13.29 -10.89
CA GLU A 563 32.57 11.93 -10.34
C GLU A 563 31.52 11.79 -9.24
N GLN A 564 31.06 12.88 -8.65
CA GLN A 564 30.00 12.89 -7.65
C GLN A 564 28.61 12.89 -8.30
N LEU A 565 28.46 13.33 -9.56
CA LEU A 565 27.18 13.65 -10.17
C LEU A 565 26.27 12.42 -10.32
N ALA A 566 26.80 11.24 -10.61
CA ALA A 566 26.01 10.00 -10.68
C ALA A 566 25.31 9.68 -9.34
N ALA A 567 26.02 9.82 -8.23
CA ALA A 567 25.47 9.64 -6.87
C ALA A 567 24.43 10.72 -6.52
N ASP A 568 24.72 11.98 -6.88
CA ASP A 568 23.78 13.08 -6.64
C ASP A 568 22.50 12.95 -7.46
N MET A 569 22.60 12.42 -8.69
CA MET A 569 21.44 12.09 -9.52
C MET A 569 20.59 11.01 -8.88
N PHE A 570 21.20 9.94 -8.38
CA PHE A 570 20.48 8.89 -7.68
C PHE A 570 19.73 9.44 -6.44
N ARG A 571 20.42 10.22 -5.58
CA ARG A 571 19.80 10.84 -4.40
C ARG A 571 18.65 11.79 -4.79
N ALA A 572 18.84 12.61 -5.82
CA ALA A 572 17.82 13.54 -6.28
C ALA A 572 16.58 12.81 -6.83
N ILE A 573 16.76 11.79 -7.67
CA ILE A 573 15.65 10.99 -8.20
C ILE A 573 14.91 10.30 -7.05
N LYS A 574 15.65 9.66 -6.14
CA LYS A 574 15.03 8.98 -4.99
C LYS A 574 14.19 9.96 -4.17
N LYS A 575 14.76 11.09 -3.77
CA LYS A 575 14.07 12.09 -2.93
C LYS A 575 12.86 12.72 -3.63
N GLU A 576 13.03 13.16 -4.88
CA GLU A 576 12.05 14.01 -5.55
C GLU A 576 11.03 13.25 -6.40
N LYS A 577 11.35 12.00 -6.82
CA LYS A 577 10.54 11.22 -7.78
C LYS A 577 10.10 9.86 -7.26
N ILE A 578 10.61 9.40 -6.12
CA ILE A 578 10.28 8.12 -5.49
C ILE A 578 9.72 8.34 -4.08
N ASP A 579 10.47 9.00 -3.19
CA ASP A 579 10.04 9.22 -1.81
C ASP A 579 8.83 10.18 -1.71
N ASN A 580 8.62 11.02 -2.71
CA ASN A 580 7.47 11.90 -2.82
C ASN A 580 6.14 11.16 -3.07
N ILE A 581 6.18 9.88 -3.45
CA ILE A 581 4.99 9.02 -3.66
C ILE A 581 4.33 8.68 -2.32
N ALA A 582 5.13 8.60 -1.24
CA ALA A 582 4.63 8.23 0.07
C ALA A 582 3.45 9.11 0.51
N TYR A 583 2.40 8.46 1.03
CA TYR A 583 1.30 9.16 1.66
C TYR A 583 1.78 9.80 2.98
N ARG A 584 1.37 11.04 3.20
CA ARG A 584 1.59 11.74 4.46
C ARG A 584 0.23 12.06 5.06
N SER A 585 -0.05 11.53 6.23
CA SER A 585 -1.27 11.84 6.94
C SER A 585 -1.28 13.31 7.35
N TYR A 586 -2.46 13.82 7.67
CA TYR A 586 -2.58 15.18 8.25
C TYR A 586 -1.71 15.38 9.51
N TYR A 587 -1.41 14.29 10.17
CA TYR A 587 -0.69 14.25 11.46
C TYR A 587 0.80 13.94 11.33
N ASP A 588 1.25 13.52 10.15
CA ASP A 588 2.68 13.29 9.92
C ASP A 588 3.37 14.64 9.76
N MET A 589 4.32 14.91 10.62
CA MET A 589 5.23 16.03 10.40
C MET A 589 6.02 15.77 9.11
N PRO A 590 6.24 16.79 8.25
CA PRO A 590 6.95 16.63 6.98
C PRO A 590 8.33 15.98 7.12
N GLU A 591 8.95 16.08 8.29
CA GLU A 591 10.31 15.61 8.57
C GLU A 591 10.35 14.21 9.18
N SER A 592 9.22 13.65 9.62
CA SER A 592 9.22 12.46 10.50
C SER A 592 8.97 11.13 9.80
N ASN A 593 8.53 11.06 8.56
CA ASN A 593 8.30 9.79 7.90
C ASN A 593 8.39 9.80 6.36
N PRO A 594 9.61 9.75 5.77
CA PRO A 594 9.76 9.60 4.33
C PRO A 594 9.42 8.19 3.82
N ASN A 595 9.36 7.17 4.70
CA ASN A 595 9.25 5.75 4.32
C ASN A 595 8.13 5.07 5.10
N ASN A 596 6.88 5.40 4.82
CA ASN A 596 5.74 4.60 5.31
C ASN A 596 5.43 3.45 4.34
N ASP A 597 4.44 2.62 4.68
CA ASP A 597 4.07 1.44 3.88
C ASP A 597 3.56 1.78 2.46
N SER A 598 3.32 3.06 2.16
CA SER A 598 2.98 3.54 0.82
C SER A 598 4.21 3.89 -0.04
N SER A 599 5.42 3.90 0.54
CA SER A 599 6.66 4.28 -0.15
C SER A 599 7.06 3.25 -1.19
N TYR A 600 7.70 3.73 -2.24
CA TYR A 600 8.39 2.87 -3.18
C TYR A 600 9.81 2.58 -2.71
N VAL A 601 10.28 1.36 -2.99
CA VAL A 601 11.60 0.87 -2.59
C VAL A 601 12.49 0.73 -3.83
N VAL A 602 13.76 1.05 -3.70
CA VAL A 602 14.75 0.77 -4.75
C VAL A 602 15.30 -0.63 -4.53
N LYS A 603 15.05 -1.54 -5.49
CA LYS A 603 15.45 -2.95 -5.47
C LYS A 603 16.22 -3.34 -6.74
N PRO A 604 17.07 -4.38 -6.69
CA PRO A 604 17.69 -4.95 -7.89
C PRO A 604 16.67 -5.54 -8.87
N VAL A 605 17.00 -5.55 -10.15
CA VAL A 605 16.16 -6.12 -11.23
C VAL A 605 15.79 -7.57 -10.95
N GLY A 606 16.78 -8.43 -10.63
CA GLY A 606 16.52 -9.84 -10.37
C GLY A 606 15.68 -10.09 -9.13
N SER A 607 15.81 -9.25 -8.10
CA SER A 607 14.96 -9.33 -6.91
C SER A 607 13.50 -9.08 -7.25
N ILE A 608 13.20 -8.11 -8.14
CA ILE A 608 11.83 -7.84 -8.59
C ILE A 608 11.31 -8.99 -9.46
N LEU A 609 12.13 -9.48 -10.40
CA LEU A 609 11.74 -10.55 -11.33
C LEU A 609 11.62 -11.92 -10.67
N SER A 610 12.19 -12.13 -9.49
CA SER A 610 12.06 -13.38 -8.72
C SER A 610 10.79 -13.43 -7.88
N ASP A 611 10.13 -12.30 -7.67
CA ASP A 611 8.87 -12.23 -6.91
C ASP A 611 7.67 -12.59 -7.78
N ARG A 612 7.40 -13.91 -7.86
CA ARG A 612 6.30 -14.47 -8.66
C ARG A 612 4.91 -14.00 -8.23
N ALA A 613 4.76 -13.52 -7.00
CA ALA A 613 3.48 -13.04 -6.49
C ALA A 613 3.10 -11.67 -7.07
N THR A 614 4.09 -10.90 -7.48
CA THR A 614 3.93 -9.53 -7.98
C THR A 614 4.23 -9.39 -9.47
N GLU A 615 5.00 -10.33 -10.07
CA GLU A 615 5.33 -10.34 -11.50
C GLU A 615 4.08 -10.71 -12.33
N TRP A 616 3.91 -10.08 -13.50
CA TRP A 616 2.84 -10.40 -14.45
C TRP A 616 3.28 -10.17 -15.90
N THR A 617 2.50 -10.68 -16.84
CA THR A 617 2.79 -10.56 -18.28
C THR A 617 1.91 -9.49 -18.92
N TYR A 618 2.51 -8.54 -19.64
CA TYR A 618 1.80 -7.51 -20.39
C TYR A 618 2.02 -7.63 -21.90
N PRO A 619 0.95 -7.55 -22.71
CA PRO A 619 -0.47 -7.58 -22.30
C PRO A 619 -0.82 -8.92 -21.65
N VAL A 620 -1.94 -8.97 -20.90
CA VAL A 620 -2.50 -10.23 -20.41
C VAL A 620 -2.64 -11.17 -21.63
N PRO A 621 -2.12 -12.41 -21.55
CA PRO A 621 -2.17 -13.35 -22.67
C PRO A 621 -3.60 -13.65 -23.14
N ASP A 622 -3.83 -13.73 -24.46
CA ASP A 622 -5.16 -14.01 -25.03
C ASP A 622 -5.74 -15.37 -24.57
N ASN A 623 -4.87 -16.30 -24.17
CA ASN A 623 -5.24 -17.61 -23.63
C ASN A 623 -5.42 -17.62 -22.10
N ALA A 624 -5.26 -16.47 -21.42
CA ALA A 624 -5.61 -16.37 -20.01
C ALA A 624 -7.09 -16.71 -19.81
N ILE A 625 -7.40 -17.43 -18.73
CA ILE A 625 -8.79 -17.67 -18.36
C ILE A 625 -9.35 -16.33 -17.91
N LEU A 626 -10.00 -15.63 -18.81
CA LEU A 626 -10.73 -14.42 -18.48
C LEU A 626 -12.00 -14.82 -17.73
N PRO A 627 -12.35 -14.09 -16.68
CA PRO A 627 -13.61 -14.30 -16.00
C PRO A 627 -14.76 -14.22 -17.00
N SER A 628 -15.73 -15.13 -16.91
CA SER A 628 -16.91 -15.14 -17.78
C SER A 628 -17.73 -13.88 -17.50
N MET A 629 -17.53 -12.85 -18.30
CA MET A 629 -18.39 -11.68 -18.28
C MET A 629 -19.64 -12.00 -19.11
N ALA A 630 -20.80 -12.07 -18.47
CA ALA A 630 -22.06 -12.19 -19.20
C ALA A 630 -22.18 -11.02 -20.18
N MET A 631 -22.33 -11.36 -21.46
CA MET A 631 -22.49 -10.34 -22.50
C MET A 631 -23.88 -9.71 -22.35
N THR A 632 -23.91 -8.43 -22.10
CA THR A 632 -25.18 -7.69 -22.12
C THR A 632 -25.73 -7.68 -23.55
N PRO A 633 -27.01 -7.99 -23.76
CA PRO A 633 -27.60 -7.92 -25.09
C PRO A 633 -27.41 -6.53 -25.69
N THR A 634 -26.94 -6.48 -26.94
CA THR A 634 -26.81 -5.21 -27.66
C THR A 634 -28.20 -4.66 -28.01
N LEU A 635 -28.28 -3.33 -28.15
CA LEU A 635 -29.50 -2.63 -28.52
C LEU A 635 -29.56 -2.25 -30.01
N GLU A 636 -28.70 -2.83 -30.84
CA GLU A 636 -28.49 -2.45 -32.23
C GLU A 636 -29.77 -2.49 -33.07
N ASN A 637 -30.58 -3.53 -32.89
CA ASN A 637 -31.83 -3.72 -33.61
C ASN A 637 -33.08 -3.39 -32.79
N SER A 638 -32.91 -2.69 -31.67
CA SER A 638 -34.02 -2.32 -30.81
C SER A 638 -34.84 -1.19 -31.40
N SER A 639 -36.16 -1.22 -31.19
CA SER A 639 -37.03 -0.09 -31.46
C SER A 639 -36.66 1.10 -30.52
N GLU A 640 -37.03 2.30 -30.93
CA GLU A 640 -36.81 3.50 -30.13
C GLU A 640 -37.42 3.39 -28.74
N LYS A 641 -38.57 2.77 -28.62
CA LYS A 641 -39.26 2.52 -27.35
C LYS A 641 -38.46 1.55 -26.46
N GLU A 642 -37.91 0.50 -27.02
CA GLU A 642 -37.06 -0.46 -26.30
C GLU A 642 -35.73 0.16 -25.87
N PHE A 643 -35.10 0.90 -26.76
CA PHE A 643 -33.90 1.67 -26.44
C PHE A 643 -34.12 2.59 -25.25
N MET A 644 -35.18 3.40 -25.24
CA MET A 644 -35.50 4.28 -24.13
C MET A 644 -35.81 3.53 -22.85
N LYS A 645 -36.50 2.38 -22.93
CA LYS A 645 -36.78 1.54 -21.77
C LYS A 645 -35.48 1.03 -21.15
N GLU A 646 -34.60 0.49 -21.96
CA GLU A 646 -33.30 -0.03 -21.48
C GLU A 646 -32.37 1.09 -21.00
N THR A 647 -32.38 2.24 -21.67
CA THR A 647 -31.61 3.41 -21.23
C THR A 647 -32.03 3.86 -19.82
N LYS A 648 -33.32 3.94 -19.54
CA LYS A 648 -33.84 4.28 -18.22
C LYS A 648 -33.46 3.30 -17.12
N LYS A 649 -33.32 2.01 -17.46
CA LYS A 649 -32.88 0.98 -16.52
C LYS A 649 -31.39 1.05 -16.20
N ARG A 650 -30.57 1.45 -17.17
CA ARG A 650 -29.12 1.35 -17.13
C ARG A 650 -28.40 2.67 -16.93
N TYR A 651 -29.14 3.78 -16.79
CA TYR A 651 -28.56 5.10 -16.57
C TYR A 651 -28.74 5.55 -15.13
N ILE A 652 -27.63 5.58 -14.39
CA ILE A 652 -27.54 6.22 -13.06
C ILE A 652 -27.16 7.67 -13.30
N GLY A 653 -28.12 8.57 -13.12
CA GLY A 653 -28.10 9.94 -13.61
C GLY A 653 -27.33 10.93 -12.74
N PHE A 654 -27.62 12.19 -12.98
CA PHE A 654 -27.04 13.33 -12.29
C PHE A 654 -28.08 14.45 -12.17
N LYS A 655 -28.14 15.12 -11.03
CA LYS A 655 -29.22 16.08 -10.74
C LYS A 655 -29.32 17.27 -11.71
N TRP A 656 -28.23 17.60 -12.40
CA TRP A 656 -28.19 18.70 -13.39
C TRP A 656 -28.15 18.20 -14.84
N VAL A 657 -28.67 17.02 -15.07
CA VAL A 657 -28.68 16.36 -16.38
C VAL A 657 -29.31 17.22 -17.47
N ASN A 658 -30.38 17.95 -17.17
CA ASN A 658 -31.11 18.78 -18.15
C ASN A 658 -30.56 20.19 -18.30
N GLU A 659 -29.52 20.55 -17.57
CA GLU A 659 -28.92 21.86 -17.67
C GLU A 659 -27.86 21.90 -18.79
N ASP A 660 -27.74 23.01 -19.50
CA ASP A 660 -26.67 23.29 -20.46
C ASP A 660 -26.51 22.23 -21.59
N ASP A 661 -27.60 21.76 -22.16
CA ASP A 661 -27.58 20.77 -23.28
C ASP A 661 -26.85 19.45 -22.95
N ARG A 662 -26.84 19.04 -21.69
CA ARG A 662 -26.16 17.81 -21.25
C ARG A 662 -26.76 16.50 -21.75
N MET A 663 -27.98 16.57 -22.35
CA MET A 663 -28.72 15.43 -22.89
C MET A 663 -29.04 15.63 -24.38
N LEU A 664 -28.01 15.76 -25.18
CA LEU A 664 -28.16 16.01 -26.61
C LEU A 664 -28.95 14.89 -27.32
N GLY A 665 -29.98 15.29 -28.10
CA GLY A 665 -30.79 14.38 -28.94
C GLY A 665 -31.94 13.70 -28.20
N PHE A 666 -32.11 13.91 -26.90
CA PHE A 666 -33.31 13.50 -26.15
C PHE A 666 -34.40 14.57 -26.24
N SER A 667 -35.63 14.17 -26.41
CA SER A 667 -36.77 15.06 -26.23
C SER A 667 -36.96 15.37 -24.74
N THR A 668 -37.68 16.44 -24.44
CA THR A 668 -38.00 16.83 -23.05
C THR A 668 -38.66 15.68 -22.27
N VAL A 669 -39.63 14.99 -22.90
CA VAL A 669 -40.34 13.85 -22.26
C VAL A 669 -39.40 12.66 -21.98
N GLU A 670 -38.47 12.39 -22.87
CA GLU A 670 -37.46 11.36 -22.67
C GLU A 670 -36.49 11.71 -21.54
N ALA A 671 -36.01 12.95 -21.54
CA ALA A 671 -35.12 13.49 -20.55
C ALA A 671 -35.75 13.56 -19.16
N ASP A 672 -37.05 13.93 -19.08
CA ASP A 672 -37.79 13.96 -17.81
C ASP A 672 -38.02 12.56 -17.22
N GLY A 673 -38.00 11.54 -18.04
CA GLY A 673 -38.09 10.16 -17.60
C GLY A 673 -36.78 9.48 -17.25
N MET A 674 -35.64 10.19 -17.36
CA MET A 674 -34.33 9.68 -16.98
C MET A 674 -34.04 9.90 -15.49
N ASP A 675 -33.18 9.07 -14.89
CA ASP A 675 -32.76 9.27 -13.51
C ASP A 675 -32.03 10.62 -13.35
N LYS A 676 -32.42 11.40 -12.35
CA LYS A 676 -31.83 12.68 -11.96
C LYS A 676 -31.24 12.62 -10.55
N THR A 677 -31.32 11.47 -9.90
CA THR A 677 -30.88 11.32 -8.51
C THR A 677 -29.42 10.96 -8.39
N GLY A 678 -28.89 10.13 -9.30
CA GLY A 678 -27.54 9.56 -9.20
C GLY A 678 -27.35 8.70 -7.95
N LEU A 679 -28.45 8.19 -7.39
CA LEU A 679 -28.47 7.28 -6.26
C LEU A 679 -28.71 5.86 -6.74
N ILE A 680 -27.90 4.93 -6.31
CA ILE A 680 -28.18 3.51 -6.47
C ILE A 680 -29.25 3.11 -5.47
N HIS A 681 -30.27 2.41 -5.93
CA HIS A 681 -31.39 2.00 -5.09
C HIS A 681 -30.96 0.88 -4.13
N THR A 682 -30.87 1.22 -2.86
CA THR A 682 -30.50 0.29 -1.77
C THR A 682 -31.07 0.72 -0.43
N ASN A 683 -31.29 -0.27 0.44
CA ASN A 683 -31.66 -0.02 1.86
C ASN A 683 -30.43 0.05 2.76
N ASP A 684 -29.26 -0.30 2.27
CA ASP A 684 -28.01 -0.29 3.02
C ASP A 684 -27.51 1.15 3.25
N PRO A 685 -26.90 1.44 4.38
CA PRO A 685 -26.26 2.73 4.61
C PRO A 685 -24.92 2.81 3.85
N VAL A 686 -24.96 2.56 2.54
CA VAL A 686 -23.78 2.52 1.66
C VAL A 686 -23.67 3.79 0.83
N VAL A 687 -22.44 4.21 0.60
CA VAL A 687 -22.05 5.22 -0.38
C VAL A 687 -20.98 4.63 -1.31
N PHE A 688 -20.88 5.18 -2.52
CA PHE A 688 -19.91 4.70 -3.52
C PHE A 688 -18.87 5.79 -3.78
N PHE A 689 -17.62 5.50 -3.44
CA PHE A 689 -16.50 6.35 -3.80
C PHE A 689 -16.05 6.01 -5.21
N THR A 690 -16.13 6.99 -6.11
CA THR A 690 -15.73 6.81 -7.50
C THR A 690 -14.67 7.83 -7.88
N PHE A 691 -13.68 7.40 -8.69
CA PHE A 691 -12.50 8.18 -9.03
C PHE A 691 -12.31 8.20 -10.54
N ASP A 692 -12.40 9.38 -11.14
CA ASP A 692 -12.32 9.59 -12.57
C ASP A 692 -10.88 9.92 -13.03
N ASP A 693 -10.65 9.87 -14.33
CA ASP A 693 -9.43 10.25 -15.04
C ASP A 693 -8.27 9.26 -14.91
N TRP A 694 -7.07 9.79 -14.83
CA TRP A 694 -5.81 9.09 -14.58
C TRP A 694 -4.84 10.05 -13.91
N GLY A 695 -4.01 9.54 -13.02
CA GLY A 695 -2.99 10.28 -12.32
C GLY A 695 -1.61 9.62 -12.39
N THR A 696 -0.68 10.13 -11.61
CA THR A 696 0.64 9.52 -11.43
C THR A 696 0.66 8.63 -10.18
N ASP A 697 1.77 7.93 -9.99
CA ASP A 697 1.99 7.13 -8.78
C ASP A 697 1.85 7.97 -7.49
N VAL A 698 2.10 9.27 -7.53
CA VAL A 698 1.93 10.15 -6.37
C VAL A 698 0.48 10.24 -5.94
N SER A 699 -0.43 10.57 -6.85
CA SER A 699 -1.85 10.77 -6.51
C SER A 699 -2.55 9.42 -6.27
N ILE A 700 -2.34 8.47 -7.18
CA ILE A 700 -3.04 7.17 -7.13
C ILE A 700 -2.53 6.31 -5.97
N ASN A 701 -1.21 6.21 -5.76
CA ASN A 701 -0.69 5.38 -4.67
C ASN A 701 -1.08 5.90 -3.28
N ARG A 702 -1.16 7.23 -3.11
CA ARG A 702 -1.68 7.85 -1.88
C ARG A 702 -3.14 7.54 -1.65
N LEU A 703 -3.94 7.54 -2.72
CA LEU A 703 -5.35 7.18 -2.66
C LEU A 703 -5.52 5.70 -2.28
N LEU A 704 -4.80 4.80 -2.96
CA LEU A 704 -4.78 3.37 -2.64
C LEU A 704 -4.38 3.11 -1.20
N TYR A 705 -3.34 3.79 -0.70
CA TYR A 705 -2.94 3.66 0.70
C TYR A 705 -4.07 3.99 1.67
N VAL A 706 -4.81 5.08 1.43
CA VAL A 706 -5.94 5.47 2.28
C VAL A 706 -7.06 4.46 2.20
N LEU A 707 -7.43 4.01 1.00
CA LEU A 707 -8.48 3.00 0.82
C LEU A 707 -8.10 1.68 1.50
N HIS A 708 -6.86 1.24 1.34
CA HIS A 708 -6.33 0.04 2.01
C HIS A 708 -6.32 0.18 3.54
N LYS A 709 -5.82 1.32 4.06
CA LYS A 709 -5.77 1.63 5.49
C LYS A 709 -7.14 1.48 6.16
N HIS A 710 -8.21 1.90 5.50
CA HIS A 710 -9.58 1.86 5.99
C HIS A 710 -10.34 0.60 5.54
N ASN A 711 -9.67 -0.34 4.85
CA ASN A 711 -10.26 -1.56 4.31
C ASN A 711 -11.54 -1.30 3.48
N VAL A 712 -11.51 -0.27 2.63
CA VAL A 712 -12.62 0.06 1.73
C VAL A 712 -12.21 -0.16 0.29
N ARG A 713 -13.20 -0.50 -0.56
CA ARG A 713 -13.01 -0.67 -2.00
C ARG A 713 -13.76 0.43 -2.73
N GLY A 714 -13.10 1.03 -3.72
CA GLY A 714 -13.66 2.10 -4.54
C GLY A 714 -13.89 1.65 -5.98
N ASN A 715 -14.31 2.60 -6.82
CA ASN A 715 -14.67 2.37 -8.20
C ASN A 715 -13.89 3.36 -9.08
N PHE A 716 -13.02 2.85 -9.93
CA PHE A 716 -12.09 3.66 -10.72
C PHE A 716 -12.56 3.76 -12.17
N PHE A 717 -13.03 4.91 -12.58
CA PHE A 717 -13.41 5.24 -13.95
C PHE A 717 -12.19 5.76 -14.70
N VAL A 718 -11.53 4.86 -15.41
CA VAL A 718 -10.18 5.06 -15.93
C VAL A 718 -10.18 5.68 -17.31
N LEU A 719 -9.49 6.81 -17.46
CA LEU A 719 -9.15 7.42 -18.74
C LEU A 719 -7.92 6.74 -19.31
N THR A 720 -8.08 5.99 -20.43
CA THR A 720 -7.08 5.00 -20.83
C THR A 720 -5.96 5.51 -21.75
N HIS A 721 -6.02 6.76 -22.21
CA HIS A 721 -5.00 7.30 -23.12
C HIS A 721 -3.56 7.10 -22.64
N ASN A 722 -3.30 7.35 -21.38
CA ASN A 722 -1.95 7.30 -20.78
C ASN A 722 -1.66 6.03 -19.96
N VAL A 723 -2.65 5.17 -19.76
CA VAL A 723 -2.51 3.95 -18.93
C VAL A 723 -1.41 3.01 -19.44
N ILE A 724 -1.21 2.94 -20.77
CA ILE A 724 -0.18 2.11 -21.39
C ILE A 724 1.26 2.48 -20.97
N HIS A 725 1.47 3.70 -20.46
CA HIS A 725 2.78 4.15 -19.97
C HIS A 725 3.04 3.72 -18.52
N ASN A 726 2.00 3.32 -17.78
CA ASN A 726 2.12 2.80 -16.43
C ASN A 726 1.06 1.72 -16.13
N PRO A 727 1.08 0.60 -16.88
CA PRO A 727 0.10 -0.47 -16.71
C PRO A 727 0.21 -1.15 -15.33
N ASN A 728 1.41 -1.17 -14.72
CA ASN A 728 1.62 -1.70 -13.38
C ASN A 728 0.76 -1.01 -12.32
N LEU A 729 0.57 0.30 -12.45
CA LEU A 729 -0.24 1.07 -11.51
C LEU A 729 -1.73 0.72 -11.64
N LEU A 730 -2.25 0.57 -12.87
CA LEU A 730 -3.63 0.13 -13.08
C LEU A 730 -3.84 -1.30 -12.57
N ARG A 731 -2.89 -2.19 -12.85
CA ARG A 731 -2.97 -3.56 -12.34
C ARG A 731 -2.96 -3.60 -10.82
N ALA A 732 -2.19 -2.73 -10.16
CA ALA A 732 -2.19 -2.63 -8.70
C ALA A 732 -3.55 -2.15 -8.13
N ILE A 733 -4.24 -1.21 -8.80
CA ILE A 733 -5.60 -0.82 -8.43
C ILE A 733 -6.54 -2.03 -8.48
N ALA A 734 -6.48 -2.80 -9.56
CA ALA A 734 -7.30 -3.99 -9.77
C ALA A 734 -7.01 -5.10 -8.74
N MET A 735 -5.73 -5.37 -8.46
CA MET A 735 -5.30 -6.40 -7.50
C MET A 735 -5.73 -6.10 -6.05
N GLU A 736 -6.01 -4.83 -5.72
CA GLU A 736 -6.58 -4.46 -4.42
C GLU A 736 -8.11 -4.65 -4.35
N GLY A 737 -8.74 -5.19 -5.41
CA GLY A 737 -10.16 -5.52 -5.46
C GLY A 737 -11.09 -4.33 -5.70
N HIS A 738 -10.59 -3.25 -6.30
CA HIS A 738 -11.40 -2.12 -6.71
C HIS A 738 -12.06 -2.39 -8.07
N ASP A 739 -13.27 -1.85 -8.28
CA ASP A 739 -13.92 -1.90 -9.60
C ASP A 739 -13.15 -1.06 -10.62
N ILE A 740 -12.85 -1.64 -11.76
CA ILE A 740 -12.25 -0.97 -12.91
C ILE A 740 -13.34 -0.69 -13.93
N CYS A 741 -13.58 0.57 -14.20
CA CYS A 741 -14.64 1.08 -15.06
C CYS A 741 -14.08 1.95 -16.17
N ALA A 742 -14.80 2.15 -17.26
CA ALA A 742 -14.37 2.94 -18.40
C ALA A 742 -14.73 4.43 -18.25
N HIS A 743 -13.77 5.32 -18.53
CA HIS A 743 -13.97 6.78 -18.64
C HIS A 743 -13.54 7.34 -20.00
N SER A 744 -13.75 6.61 -21.08
CA SER A 744 -13.25 6.86 -22.42
C SER A 744 -11.73 6.69 -22.59
N ASN A 745 -11.30 6.67 -23.85
CA ASN A 745 -9.87 6.70 -24.15
C ASN A 745 -9.31 8.13 -24.27
N ALA A 746 -10.05 9.05 -24.88
CA ALA A 746 -9.54 10.40 -25.23
C ALA A 746 -10.19 11.55 -24.44
N HIS A 747 -11.03 11.26 -23.44
CA HIS A 747 -11.77 12.25 -22.66
C HIS A 747 -12.63 13.21 -23.49
N LYS A 748 -13.19 12.75 -24.62
CA LYS A 748 -14.08 13.54 -25.45
C LYS A 748 -15.53 13.41 -24.94
N PRO A 749 -16.23 14.53 -24.60
CA PRO A 749 -17.60 14.49 -24.15
C PRO A 749 -18.56 13.91 -25.21
N LEU A 750 -19.59 13.18 -24.76
CA LEU A 750 -20.66 12.69 -25.66
C LEU A 750 -21.60 13.81 -26.14
N ALA A 751 -21.66 14.92 -25.42
CA ALA A 751 -22.39 16.12 -25.78
C ALA A 751 -21.58 17.35 -25.42
N VAL A 752 -21.68 18.42 -26.22
CA VAL A 752 -20.97 19.68 -26.01
C VAL A 752 -21.88 20.69 -25.38
N ARG A 753 -21.40 21.36 -24.30
CA ARG A 753 -22.11 22.51 -23.71
C ARG A 753 -22.09 23.70 -24.65
N LYS A 754 -23.24 24.34 -24.85
CA LYS A 754 -23.35 25.57 -25.63
C LYS A 754 -22.76 26.78 -24.91
N ASN A 755 -22.90 26.82 -23.58
CA ASN A 755 -22.48 27.94 -22.75
C ASN A 755 -21.51 27.52 -21.65
N GLY A 756 -20.28 28.02 -21.63
CA GLY A 756 -19.44 28.06 -20.43
C GLY A 756 -18.17 27.24 -20.42
N SER A 757 -17.76 26.57 -21.51
CA SER A 757 -16.44 25.95 -21.58
C SER A 757 -15.57 26.64 -22.61
N SER A 758 -14.36 27.06 -22.23
CA SER A 758 -13.37 27.62 -23.15
C SER A 758 -12.82 26.57 -24.15
N ARG A 759 -13.20 25.32 -24.01
CA ARG A 759 -12.81 24.21 -24.90
C ARG A 759 -14.04 23.62 -25.55
N GLN A 760 -14.30 24.05 -26.80
CA GLN A 760 -15.27 23.38 -27.67
C GLN A 760 -14.62 22.14 -28.27
N TYR A 761 -15.13 20.95 -27.89
CA TYR A 761 -14.79 19.74 -28.63
C TYR A 761 -15.74 19.64 -29.82
N PRO A 762 -15.27 19.21 -31.00
CA PRO A 762 -16.16 18.93 -32.11
C PRO A 762 -17.13 17.80 -31.74
N THR A 763 -18.35 17.86 -32.28
CA THR A 763 -19.34 16.78 -32.09
C THR A 763 -18.77 15.49 -32.64
N GLN A 764 -18.80 14.42 -31.86
CA GLN A 764 -18.32 13.10 -32.27
C GLN A 764 -19.40 12.38 -33.09
N THR A 765 -18.97 11.62 -34.09
CA THR A 765 -19.85 10.69 -34.80
C THR A 765 -20.10 9.43 -33.96
N PRO A 766 -21.16 8.64 -34.26
CA PRO A 766 -21.37 7.34 -33.60
C PRO A 766 -20.16 6.42 -33.67
N GLU A 767 -19.51 6.40 -34.86
CA GLU A 767 -18.32 5.56 -35.16
C GLU A 767 -17.11 6.00 -34.30
N GLU A 768 -16.91 7.32 -34.13
CA GLU A 768 -15.84 7.87 -33.27
C GLU A 768 -16.05 7.51 -31.80
N ILE A 769 -17.31 7.61 -31.32
CA ILE A 769 -17.67 7.23 -29.94
C ILE A 769 -17.45 5.73 -29.73
N LEU A 770 -17.91 4.90 -30.69
CA LEU A 770 -17.75 3.45 -30.65
C LEU A 770 -16.27 3.04 -30.67
N ALA A 771 -15.45 3.67 -31.52
CA ALA A 771 -14.02 3.39 -31.60
C ALA A 771 -13.30 3.78 -30.31
N ASP A 772 -13.65 4.91 -29.70
CA ASP A 772 -13.08 5.35 -28.42
C ASP A 772 -13.47 4.43 -27.26
N GLY A 773 -14.73 4.00 -27.19
CA GLY A 773 -15.23 3.04 -26.20
C GLY A 773 -14.56 1.68 -26.30
N LYS A 774 -14.46 1.12 -27.52
CA LYS A 774 -13.77 -0.15 -27.79
C LYS A 774 -12.29 -0.09 -27.40
N GLU A 775 -11.59 0.97 -27.79
CA GLU A 775 -10.17 1.13 -27.46
C GLU A 775 -9.98 1.29 -25.94
N CYS A 776 -10.86 2.01 -25.26
CA CYS A 776 -10.86 2.13 -23.81
C CYS A 776 -10.95 0.74 -23.15
N TYR A 777 -11.97 -0.03 -23.49
CA TYR A 777 -12.20 -1.35 -22.92
C TYR A 777 -11.06 -2.33 -23.23
N ARG A 778 -10.58 -2.33 -24.49
CA ARG A 778 -9.46 -3.16 -24.94
C ARG A 778 -8.20 -2.93 -24.09
N ARG A 779 -7.89 -1.66 -23.76
CA ARG A 779 -6.74 -1.30 -22.90
C ARG A 779 -6.93 -1.78 -21.48
N LEU A 780 -8.11 -1.59 -20.90
CA LEU A 780 -8.44 -2.10 -19.57
C LEU A 780 -8.31 -3.62 -19.50
N LEU A 781 -8.90 -4.32 -20.50
CA LEU A 781 -8.85 -5.77 -20.62
C LEU A 781 -7.43 -6.31 -20.70
N SER A 782 -6.55 -5.66 -21.49
CA SER A 782 -5.15 -6.08 -21.65
C SER A 782 -4.29 -5.94 -20.39
N ILE A 783 -4.79 -5.27 -19.35
CA ILE A 783 -4.05 -5.02 -18.09
C ILE A 783 -4.72 -5.71 -16.90
N THR A 784 -6.04 -5.81 -16.89
CA THR A 784 -6.81 -6.23 -15.70
C THR A 784 -7.82 -7.34 -15.99
N GLY A 785 -7.91 -7.84 -17.21
CA GLY A 785 -8.95 -8.77 -17.62
C GLY A 785 -8.89 -10.14 -16.94
N ASP A 786 -7.74 -10.54 -16.41
CA ASP A 786 -7.50 -11.80 -15.71
C ASP A 786 -7.64 -11.68 -14.17
N ILE A 787 -8.06 -10.53 -13.67
CA ILE A 787 -8.16 -10.29 -12.23
C ILE A 787 -9.60 -10.43 -11.76
N ASP A 788 -9.80 -11.23 -10.74
CA ASP A 788 -11.04 -11.30 -9.98
C ASP A 788 -10.83 -10.89 -8.51
N TYR A 789 -11.92 -10.56 -7.84
CA TYR A 789 -11.97 -10.32 -6.41
C TYR A 789 -13.22 -11.00 -5.84
N ASP A 790 -13.02 -11.90 -4.88
CA ASP A 790 -14.08 -12.76 -4.31
C ASP A 790 -14.84 -13.60 -5.38
N GLY A 791 -14.17 -13.98 -6.47
CA GLY A 791 -14.72 -14.78 -7.56
C GLY A 791 -15.49 -13.98 -8.61
N GLU A 792 -15.50 -12.64 -8.50
CA GLU A 792 -16.13 -11.75 -9.48
C GLU A 792 -15.07 -10.90 -10.19
N PRO A 793 -15.19 -10.68 -11.53
CA PRO A 793 -14.28 -9.84 -12.26
C PRO A 793 -14.24 -8.41 -11.71
N VAL A 794 -13.03 -7.86 -11.52
CA VAL A 794 -12.89 -6.44 -11.14
C VAL A 794 -13.08 -5.51 -12.33
N LEU A 795 -12.86 -5.97 -13.57
CA LEU A 795 -13.12 -5.21 -14.78
C LEU A 795 -14.61 -5.27 -15.10
N THR A 796 -15.27 -4.13 -14.98
CA THR A 796 -16.71 -3.98 -15.23
C THR A 796 -16.98 -3.45 -16.63
N LYS A 797 -18.24 -3.55 -17.07
CA LYS A 797 -18.74 -2.87 -18.28
C LYS A 797 -19.51 -1.59 -17.97
N TYR A 798 -19.06 -0.87 -16.93
CA TYR A 798 -19.63 0.41 -16.56
C TYR A 798 -18.84 1.54 -17.21
N TYR A 799 -19.58 2.54 -17.71
CA TYR A 799 -18.98 3.69 -18.39
C TYR A 799 -19.43 4.99 -17.73
N ARG A 800 -18.51 5.89 -17.49
CA ARG A 800 -18.81 7.27 -17.12
C ARG A 800 -18.51 8.21 -18.27
N PRO A 801 -19.52 8.97 -18.75
CA PRO A 801 -19.29 9.96 -19.80
C PRO A 801 -18.36 11.09 -19.31
N PRO A 802 -17.33 11.47 -20.06
CA PRO A 802 -16.58 12.67 -19.79
C PRO A 802 -17.47 13.89 -19.59
N THR A 803 -17.22 14.71 -18.56
CA THR A 803 -18.05 15.85 -18.14
C THR A 803 -19.47 15.50 -17.69
N LEU A 804 -19.80 14.23 -17.54
CA LEU A 804 -21.14 13.71 -17.20
C LEU A 804 -22.23 14.05 -18.24
N ALA A 805 -21.88 14.53 -19.42
CA ALA A 805 -22.80 14.88 -20.49
C ALA A 805 -23.09 13.64 -21.36
N ILE A 806 -24.36 13.41 -21.69
CA ILE A 806 -24.79 12.28 -22.52
C ILE A 806 -25.44 12.76 -23.81
N SER A 807 -25.40 11.92 -24.82
CA SER A 807 -26.20 12.08 -26.03
C SER A 807 -26.92 10.78 -26.37
N LYS A 808 -28.06 10.90 -27.00
CA LYS A 808 -28.84 9.73 -27.43
C LYS A 808 -28.04 8.83 -28.36
N VAL A 809 -27.34 9.44 -29.29
CA VAL A 809 -26.43 8.76 -30.24
C VAL A 809 -25.28 8.10 -29.49
N GLY A 810 -24.66 8.81 -28.51
CA GLY A 810 -23.56 8.29 -27.71
C GLY A 810 -23.97 7.09 -26.86
N LEU A 811 -25.12 7.17 -26.18
CA LEU A 811 -25.60 6.04 -25.39
C LEU A 811 -25.92 4.82 -26.27
N LYS A 812 -26.50 5.07 -27.47
CA LYS A 812 -26.77 3.99 -28.42
C LYS A 812 -25.48 3.29 -28.89
N ALA A 813 -24.45 4.06 -29.18
CA ALA A 813 -23.14 3.51 -29.55
C ALA A 813 -22.51 2.69 -28.41
N LEU A 814 -22.52 3.18 -27.18
CA LEU A 814 -21.95 2.49 -26.01
C LEU A 814 -22.72 1.21 -25.67
N PHE A 815 -24.05 1.22 -25.68
CA PHE A 815 -24.85 0.02 -25.42
C PHE A 815 -24.68 -1.02 -26.55
N ASN A 816 -24.48 -0.60 -27.80
CA ASN A 816 -24.16 -1.50 -28.87
C ASN A 816 -22.77 -2.14 -28.77
N ASP A 817 -21.85 -1.46 -28.11
CA ASP A 817 -20.52 -1.98 -27.74
C ASP A 817 -20.55 -2.97 -26.55
N GLY A 818 -21.69 -3.08 -25.88
CA GLY A 818 -21.91 -4.00 -24.76
C GLY A 818 -21.66 -3.40 -23.38
N TYR A 819 -21.52 -2.08 -23.26
CA TYR A 819 -21.53 -1.45 -21.93
C TYR A 819 -22.87 -1.69 -21.24
N GLU A 820 -22.82 -1.99 -19.95
CA GLU A 820 -24.01 -2.39 -19.17
C GLU A 820 -24.68 -1.22 -18.49
N TYR A 821 -23.90 -0.39 -17.80
CA TYR A 821 -24.41 0.76 -17.06
C TYR A 821 -23.64 2.02 -17.44
N ILE A 822 -24.38 3.11 -17.53
CA ILE A 822 -23.82 4.45 -17.67
C ILE A 822 -24.00 5.16 -16.32
N VAL A 823 -22.90 5.47 -15.64
CA VAL A 823 -22.91 5.95 -14.27
C VAL A 823 -22.41 7.40 -14.21
N ALA A 824 -23.30 8.36 -14.08
CA ALA A 824 -22.93 9.75 -13.83
C ALA A 824 -22.63 10.00 -12.35
N GLY A 825 -23.63 9.91 -11.46
CA GLY A 825 -23.43 10.01 -10.02
C GLY A 825 -24.22 11.11 -9.33
N TYR A 826 -24.34 11.02 -7.99
CA TYR A 826 -25.13 11.95 -7.18
C TYR A 826 -24.50 13.35 -7.08
N ALA A 827 -23.21 13.40 -6.80
CA ALA A 827 -22.50 14.64 -6.54
C ALA A 827 -21.09 14.62 -7.09
N SER A 828 -20.73 15.62 -7.91
CA SER A 828 -19.33 15.93 -8.20
C SER A 828 -18.77 16.78 -7.06
N THR A 829 -17.67 16.31 -6.46
CA THR A 829 -16.99 17.04 -5.40
C THR A 829 -16.11 18.17 -5.93
N GLU A 830 -15.90 18.23 -7.27
CA GLU A 830 -14.99 19.17 -7.92
C GLU A 830 -13.62 19.24 -7.22
N ASP A 831 -13.12 18.10 -6.78
CA ASP A 831 -11.88 17.95 -6.00
C ASP A 831 -10.64 18.44 -6.78
N TYR A 832 -10.67 18.34 -8.11
CA TYR A 832 -9.63 18.87 -9.01
C TYR A 832 -9.43 20.39 -8.89
N SER A 833 -10.42 21.10 -8.35
CA SER A 833 -10.41 22.55 -8.17
C SER A 833 -10.63 23.01 -6.73
N ALA A 834 -10.63 22.09 -5.77
CA ALA A 834 -10.89 22.41 -4.38
C ALA A 834 -9.81 23.36 -3.82
N PRO A 835 -10.18 24.55 -3.31
CA PRO A 835 -9.21 25.54 -2.86
C PRO A 835 -8.57 25.19 -1.51
N SER A 836 -9.17 24.27 -0.75
CA SER A 836 -8.67 23.85 0.56
C SER A 836 -9.21 22.49 0.97
N LEU A 837 -8.50 21.83 1.90
CA LEU A 837 -8.95 20.60 2.54
C LEU A 837 -10.31 20.76 3.21
N LYS A 838 -10.58 21.90 3.87
CA LYS A 838 -11.89 22.19 4.48
C LYS A 838 -13.00 22.19 3.45
N THR A 839 -12.80 22.82 2.31
CA THR A 839 -13.79 22.83 1.22
C THR A 839 -14.05 21.41 0.72
N MET A 840 -12.98 20.61 0.57
CA MET A 840 -13.11 19.21 0.14
C MET A 840 -13.87 18.37 1.16
N LEU A 841 -13.55 18.48 2.45
CA LEU A 841 -14.30 17.81 3.53
C LEU A 841 -15.78 18.16 3.53
N ASN A 842 -16.13 19.45 3.40
CA ASN A 842 -17.52 19.88 3.34
C ASN A 842 -18.25 19.26 2.13
N ARG A 843 -17.63 19.29 0.93
CA ARG A 843 -18.23 18.71 -0.28
C ARG A 843 -18.47 17.22 -0.15
N ILE A 844 -17.54 16.47 0.43
CA ILE A 844 -17.70 15.03 0.69
C ILE A 844 -18.80 14.80 1.73
N THR A 845 -18.80 15.50 2.85
CA THR A 845 -19.79 15.32 3.91
C THR A 845 -21.20 15.71 3.46
N ASP A 846 -21.34 16.77 2.68
CA ASP A 846 -22.63 17.19 2.09
C ASP A 846 -23.17 16.16 1.07
N ALA A 847 -22.26 15.46 0.37
CA ALA A 847 -22.64 14.38 -0.53
C ALA A 847 -23.09 13.12 0.24
N ILE A 848 -22.38 12.76 1.32
CA ILE A 848 -22.68 11.58 2.13
C ILE A 848 -23.92 11.74 2.98
N TYR A 849 -24.15 12.94 3.56
CA TYR A 849 -25.18 13.12 4.58
C TYR A 849 -26.35 14.02 4.14
N TYR A 850 -27.53 13.68 4.63
CA TYR A 850 -28.73 14.52 4.55
C TYR A 850 -29.46 14.52 5.90
N LYS A 851 -29.60 15.71 6.50
CA LYS A 851 -30.23 15.87 7.83
C LYS A 851 -29.64 14.94 8.90
N GLY A 852 -28.30 14.77 8.88
CA GLY A 852 -27.57 13.95 9.85
C GLY A 852 -27.64 12.44 9.63
N LYS A 853 -28.25 11.97 8.55
CA LYS A 853 -28.34 10.54 8.18
C LYS A 853 -27.57 10.30 6.89
N VAL A 854 -27.14 9.06 6.70
CA VAL A 854 -26.48 8.62 5.45
C VAL A 854 -27.43 8.76 4.27
N ARG A 855 -26.96 9.34 3.18
CA ARG A 855 -27.62 9.35 1.89
C ARG A 855 -27.33 8.02 1.20
N LYS A 856 -28.19 7.05 1.44
CA LYS A 856 -28.06 5.69 0.93
C LYS A 856 -27.94 5.67 -0.58
N GLY A 857 -26.99 4.91 -1.09
CA GLY A 857 -26.75 4.75 -2.52
C GLY A 857 -26.06 5.93 -3.21
N ALA A 858 -25.57 6.93 -2.48
CA ALA A 858 -24.94 8.10 -3.09
C ALA A 858 -23.64 7.74 -3.81
N VAL A 859 -23.56 8.03 -5.09
CA VAL A 859 -22.35 7.87 -5.92
C VAL A 859 -21.60 9.21 -5.93
N LEU A 860 -20.45 9.26 -5.26
CA LEU A 860 -19.61 10.44 -5.17
C LEU A 860 -18.58 10.43 -6.32
N VAL A 861 -18.58 11.47 -7.12
CA VAL A 861 -17.64 11.66 -8.23
C VAL A 861 -16.45 12.47 -7.74
N MET A 862 -15.30 11.82 -7.67
CA MET A 862 -13.99 12.36 -7.34
C MET A 862 -13.01 12.03 -8.45
N HIS A 863 -11.75 12.45 -8.34
CA HIS A 863 -10.74 12.20 -9.37
C HIS A 863 -9.46 11.62 -8.73
N MET A 864 -8.80 10.74 -9.47
CA MET A 864 -7.48 10.20 -9.09
C MET A 864 -6.32 11.00 -9.70
N SER A 865 -6.61 12.09 -10.38
CA SER A 865 -5.62 12.95 -11.03
C SER A 865 -4.77 13.74 -10.01
N ASP A 866 -3.57 14.16 -10.40
CA ASP A 866 -2.67 14.93 -9.53
C ASP A 866 -3.19 16.34 -9.19
N THR A 867 -4.22 16.81 -9.89
CA THR A 867 -4.93 18.07 -9.54
C THR A 867 -5.81 17.91 -8.29
N SER A 868 -6.22 16.69 -7.96
CA SER A 868 -7.11 16.36 -6.83
C SER A 868 -6.32 16.21 -5.52
N LYS A 869 -5.62 17.27 -5.13
CA LYS A 869 -4.60 17.29 -4.08
C LYS A 869 -5.09 16.86 -2.70
N PHE A 870 -6.35 17.11 -2.40
CA PHE A 870 -6.90 16.90 -1.06
C PHE A 870 -7.74 15.64 -0.95
N THR A 871 -7.99 14.91 -2.04
CA THR A 871 -8.93 13.78 -2.08
C THR A 871 -8.52 12.67 -1.13
N ALA A 872 -7.31 12.16 -1.23
CA ALA A 872 -6.83 11.10 -0.34
C ALA A 872 -6.86 11.52 1.13
N LEU A 873 -6.39 12.74 1.46
CA LEU A 873 -6.34 13.25 2.82
C LEU A 873 -7.75 13.50 3.39
N ALA A 874 -8.67 14.02 2.58
CA ALA A 874 -10.05 14.23 2.99
C ALA A 874 -10.77 12.91 3.26
N LEU A 875 -10.56 11.90 2.42
CA LEU A 875 -11.11 10.56 2.62
C LEU A 875 -10.55 9.89 3.87
N ASP A 876 -9.25 10.01 4.15
CA ASP A 876 -8.64 9.51 5.39
C ASP A 876 -9.34 10.09 6.63
N LEU A 877 -9.59 11.40 6.65
CA LEU A 877 -10.27 12.06 7.76
C LEU A 877 -11.74 11.64 7.88
N VAL A 878 -12.46 11.55 6.76
CA VAL A 878 -13.89 11.17 6.75
C VAL A 878 -14.06 9.72 7.18
N LEU A 879 -13.25 8.81 6.67
CA LEU A 879 -13.28 7.39 7.02
C LEU A 879 -12.87 7.17 8.48
N THR A 880 -11.82 7.85 8.96
CA THR A 880 -11.44 7.82 10.38
C THR A 880 -12.57 8.29 11.29
N ALA A 881 -13.29 9.35 10.89
CA ALA A 881 -14.45 9.83 11.64
C ALA A 881 -15.62 8.84 11.60
N ASN A 882 -15.86 8.20 10.45
CA ASN A 882 -16.90 7.20 10.29
C ASN A 882 -16.65 5.92 11.12
N GLU A 883 -15.42 5.45 11.18
CA GLU A 883 -15.03 4.28 11.98
C GLU A 883 -15.25 4.49 13.49
N LYS A 884 -15.15 5.72 13.97
CA LYS A 884 -15.40 6.08 15.37
C LYS A 884 -16.87 6.13 15.75
N ARG A 885 -17.79 6.04 14.78
CA ARG A 885 -19.23 6.04 15.05
C ARG A 885 -19.68 4.69 15.61
N ALA A 886 -20.69 4.70 16.47
CA ALA A 886 -21.32 3.48 16.94
C ALA A 886 -21.94 2.70 15.76
N TYR A 887 -22.07 1.39 15.90
CA TYR A 887 -22.58 0.53 14.82
C TYR A 887 -23.99 0.89 14.40
N ASP A 888 -24.82 1.31 15.35
CA ASP A 888 -26.22 1.73 15.17
C ASP A 888 -26.41 3.24 14.90
N ASP A 889 -25.31 3.99 14.78
CA ASP A 889 -25.38 5.42 14.43
C ASP A 889 -25.95 5.59 13.02
N PRO A 890 -27.09 6.29 12.85
CA PRO A 890 -27.69 6.51 11.53
C PRO A 890 -26.82 7.31 10.55
N ALA A 891 -25.73 7.88 11.03
CA ALA A 891 -24.72 8.56 10.24
C ALA A 891 -23.49 7.67 9.94
N ARG A 892 -23.48 6.41 10.40
CA ARG A 892 -22.43 5.46 10.03
C ARG A 892 -22.73 4.88 8.64
N PHE A 893 -21.73 4.92 7.75
CA PHE A 893 -21.87 4.41 6.39
C PHE A 893 -20.83 3.31 6.10
N THR A 894 -21.14 2.52 5.08
CA THR A 894 -20.19 1.61 4.41
C THR A 894 -19.84 2.16 3.04
N VAL A 895 -18.68 1.76 2.50
CA VAL A 895 -18.27 2.06 1.13
C VAL A 895 -18.41 0.78 0.30
N GLY A 896 -19.13 0.86 -0.82
CA GLY A 896 -19.41 -0.28 -1.69
C GLY A 896 -18.71 -0.20 -3.03
N ARG A 897 -18.51 -1.37 -3.67
CA ARG A 897 -18.26 -1.45 -5.11
C ARG A 897 -19.58 -1.36 -5.87
N LEU A 898 -19.55 -0.74 -7.04
CA LEU A 898 -20.73 -0.67 -7.92
C LEU A 898 -21.17 -2.08 -8.36
N SER A 899 -20.23 -2.97 -8.63
CA SER A 899 -20.47 -4.36 -9.04
C SER A 899 -21.22 -5.17 -7.98
N ASP A 900 -21.10 -4.85 -6.69
CA ASP A 900 -21.84 -5.53 -5.63
C ASP A 900 -23.35 -5.18 -5.64
N TYR A 901 -23.73 -4.09 -6.29
CA TYR A 901 -25.12 -3.55 -6.30
C TYR A 901 -25.76 -3.50 -7.68
N LEU A 902 -24.99 -3.25 -8.73
CA LEU A 902 -25.47 -3.27 -10.12
C LEU A 902 -25.46 -4.71 -10.68
N VAL A 903 -26.08 -5.60 -9.96
CA VAL A 903 -26.15 -7.03 -10.28
C VAL A 903 -27.16 -7.32 -11.43
N PRO A 904 -27.10 -8.50 -12.09
CA PRO A 904 -28.08 -8.87 -13.10
C PRO A 904 -29.51 -8.69 -12.63
N GLY A 905 -30.30 -7.94 -13.40
CA GLY A 905 -31.71 -7.60 -13.07
C GLY A 905 -31.89 -6.30 -12.30
N TYR A 906 -30.83 -5.57 -11.96
CA TYR A 906 -30.95 -4.22 -11.40
C TYR A 906 -31.62 -3.28 -12.41
N ASP A 907 -32.57 -2.48 -11.93
CA ASP A 907 -33.38 -1.56 -12.76
C ASP A 907 -33.50 -0.18 -12.09
N GLN A 908 -32.71 0.78 -12.59
CA GLN A 908 -32.72 2.17 -12.09
C GLN A 908 -34.06 2.88 -12.30
N SER A 909 -34.87 2.43 -13.26
CA SER A 909 -36.19 3.06 -13.56
C SER A 909 -37.29 2.66 -12.59
N GLN A 910 -37.09 1.63 -11.77
CA GLN A 910 -38.06 1.18 -10.80
C GLN A 910 -37.86 1.93 -9.49
N PRO A 911 -38.86 2.71 -8.99
CA PRO A 911 -38.81 3.17 -7.63
C PRO A 911 -38.76 1.96 -6.71
N PHE A 912 -38.04 2.05 -5.59
CA PHE A 912 -37.85 1.01 -4.60
C PHE A 912 -39.05 0.06 -4.47
N ALA A 913 -39.03 -1.11 -5.10
CA ALA A 913 -39.82 -2.23 -4.66
C ALA A 913 -39.04 -2.84 -3.48
N TYR A 914 -39.61 -2.75 -2.30
CA TYR A 914 -39.07 -3.35 -1.08
C TYR A 914 -38.57 -4.77 -1.35
N ARG A 915 -37.28 -5.01 -1.27
CA ARG A 915 -36.71 -6.34 -1.15
C ARG A 915 -36.28 -6.57 0.29
#